data_ad16209e67bc3b5483d96dfb5097dd94
#
_entry.id   ad16209e67bc3b5483d96dfb5097dd94
#
_cell.length_a   1.000
_cell.length_b   1.000
_cell.length_c   1.000
_cell.angle_alpha   90.00
_cell.angle_beta   90.00
_cell.angle_gamma   90.00
#
_symmetry.space_group_name_H-M   'P 1'
#
loop_
_entity.id
_entity.type
_entity.pdbx_description
1 polymer ?
#
loop_
_entity_poly.entity_id
_entity_poly.type
_entity_poly.pdbx_seq_one_letter_code
_entity_poly.pdbx_strand_id
1 'polypeptide(L)'
;MRQKLLSCLTKAIVLLFLGCLGVNVYAQNRTISGRVVDASGEPVIGAAVTLVGNSRIGAATDMDGAFSLSVPAGASISVESIGYKGQVFAIGNQTTFNIVLEEDTEMLEETVVIGYGVQKKSDVTGAIASIKESDLENRSATDVAQALQGKAAGVQIINSSGAPGSAASIQIRGYSSNSKTSPLMIVDGLKVNDISYLDPETISSIEILKDAASAAIYGVEAGNGVVLVTTKSGQKGSGRVFYNFQHTIQNIAHLPEMLNAKEYMDYMMLAGAATQDQFKYDGKSDTKWTDYMLETGHQTRHTIGVEGGNDRAKFYTSLSYTNNDGIITGQKDIFQRLVGQINAEYKIKDWLTVGVNTTIDRSVRRAVSESSTTSESVMGAMFVADPTMPFIYDDNAIPDYVKLYMNPALPRDPNGHIYGVSVFNETSYIWHPQAILERQDTETQSFRVRGTAYANFSPIKGLVVTSRFGFQGGYSHTNTYNHEVYISAKTNQAMSISGSTNDRLYYQWENFANYTRSFGQHELTAMAGMSYQQTNTDNLRATAYQLTMDVPNFRYMNNAVNTSQMSVGGQPEVRANMSYFGRIGWSYANRYFVQANFRADAYDSSKLDKNHRWGYFPSVSAGWTISNEPFMQGVKSSIGLSFLKLRASWGVNGNVNALGEYQYASSLESNKNYGYNLDGTFLVGIRPSKTLPNPNIRWETSRQVDVGLDLRMFKERLTFSVDWYNKNTHDLLTSTTAPGNTGAERVYVNAGLVNNHGTEFELGWKDTIGDFSYGVSANLSTVHNKVIEGTSKDRVPGQKIWSSYDVTYFEEGYPLWYLRTFVVDHIDPATGAAVYKDFDGDGEITAEDRDFVGSGIPDFTYGLTLNFAWKGFDLMVLGAGSQGGELLYAVTRADALQQNTLRCFYVDAWQSPSSTGYKYPKPDVNDKFYRTSNMRVYDASFFKIKQIQLGYTLPRKLVKKIAMSSLRAYVSLDDWFTFTKYPGLDPETSHAGSSASGLGIDYGSYPISKKLVFGVNVSF
;
A
#
# COMPACT_ATOMS: atom_id res chain seq x y z
N MET A 1 -34.87 -16.57 7.04
CA MET A 1 -33.78 -17.47 6.63
C MET A 1 -32.47 -17.19 7.39
N ARG A 2 -32.17 -15.96 7.79
CA ARG A 2 -30.93 -15.56 8.52
C ARG A 2 -30.77 -16.21 9.91
N GLN A 3 -31.83 -16.46 10.65
CA GLN A 3 -31.72 -17.06 12.00
C GLN A 3 -31.44 -18.56 12.03
N LYS A 4 -31.71 -19.30 10.97
CA LYS A 4 -31.44 -20.75 10.91
C LYS A 4 -29.98 -21.08 10.55
N LEU A 5 -29.27 -20.20 9.85
CA LEU A 5 -27.85 -20.41 9.51
C LEU A 5 -26.90 -20.23 10.72
N LEU A 6 -27.18 -19.27 11.59
CA LEU A 6 -26.36 -19.06 12.80
C LEU A 6 -26.50 -20.25 13.80
N SER A 7 -27.65 -20.87 13.88
CA SER A 7 -27.88 -22.02 14.76
C SER A 7 -27.19 -23.32 14.31
N CYS A 8 -26.92 -23.45 13.00
CA CYS A 8 -26.17 -24.60 12.48
C CYS A 8 -24.67 -24.48 12.68
N LEU A 9 -24.11 -23.27 12.57
CA LEU A 9 -22.67 -23.04 12.78
C LEU A 9 -22.24 -23.28 14.24
N THR A 10 -23.04 -22.84 15.21
CA THR A 10 -22.74 -23.05 16.64
C THR A 10 -22.78 -24.52 17.06
N LYS A 11 -23.60 -25.34 16.45
CA LYS A 11 -23.67 -26.78 16.75
C LYS A 11 -22.52 -27.58 16.11
N ALA A 12 -22.00 -27.15 14.95
CA ALA A 12 -20.86 -27.80 14.29
C ALA A 12 -19.55 -27.62 15.05
N ILE A 13 -19.36 -26.49 15.70
CA ILE A 13 -18.12 -26.16 16.44
C ILE A 13 -18.02 -26.94 17.75
N VAL A 14 -19.12 -27.25 18.40
CA VAL A 14 -19.15 -28.02 19.67
C VAL A 14 -18.87 -29.50 19.46
N LEU A 15 -19.23 -30.05 18.31
CA LEU A 15 -19.02 -31.49 18.02
C LEU A 15 -17.57 -31.84 17.62
N LEU A 16 -16.77 -30.86 17.22
CA LEU A 16 -15.35 -31.09 16.88
C LEU A 16 -14.43 -31.22 18.10
N PHE A 17 -14.87 -30.78 19.29
CA PHE A 17 -14.03 -30.76 20.51
C PHE A 17 -14.06 -32.01 21.36
N LEU A 18 -14.91 -32.98 21.04
CA LEU A 18 -15.16 -34.16 21.90
C LEU A 18 -14.53 -35.50 21.44
N GLY A 19 -13.68 -35.48 20.40
CA GLY A 19 -13.22 -36.68 19.71
C GLY A 19 -11.87 -37.31 20.11
N CYS A 20 -11.13 -36.79 21.06
CA CYS A 20 -9.74 -37.22 21.32
C CYS A 20 -9.51 -37.71 22.75
N LEU A 21 -9.91 -38.93 23.04
CA LEU A 21 -9.36 -39.68 24.18
C LEU A 21 -9.37 -41.22 23.87
N GLY A 22 -8.22 -41.84 23.90
CA GLY A 22 -8.11 -43.28 23.75
C GLY A 22 -6.73 -43.92 23.85
N VAL A 23 -6.48 -44.51 24.93
CA VAL A 23 -5.83 -45.82 25.32
C VAL A 23 -4.37 -46.13 24.96
N ASN A 24 -3.59 -46.42 26.00
CA ASN A 24 -2.18 -46.85 26.00
C ASN A 24 -2.01 -48.37 26.26
N VAL A 25 -1.00 -48.98 25.63
CA VAL A 25 -0.46 -50.32 25.90
C VAL A 25 1.05 -50.20 26.26
N TYR A 26 1.48 -50.88 27.30
CA TYR A 26 2.82 -50.80 27.89
C TYR A 26 3.77 -51.89 27.39
N ALA A 27 5.02 -51.49 27.04
CA ALA A 27 6.21 -52.34 26.96
C ALA A 27 7.27 -51.80 27.95
N GLN A 28 8.11 -52.69 28.53
CA GLN A 28 9.12 -52.29 29.50
C GLN A 28 10.18 -51.38 28.87
N ASN A 29 10.11 -50.10 29.18
CA ASN A 29 11.05 -49.06 28.70
C ASN A 29 11.99 -48.63 29.84
N ARG A 30 13.21 -48.26 29.50
CA ARG A 30 14.21 -47.68 30.39
C ARG A 30 14.23 -46.16 30.19
N THR A 31 14.23 -45.42 31.27
CA THR A 31 14.35 -43.94 31.19
C THR A 31 15.83 -43.56 31.09
N ILE A 32 16.16 -42.80 30.04
CA ILE A 32 17.43 -42.11 29.89
C ILE A 32 17.23 -40.61 30.09
N SER A 33 18.28 -39.94 30.57
CA SER A 33 18.29 -38.49 30.75
C SER A 33 19.61 -37.93 30.25
N GLY A 34 19.63 -36.63 29.95
CA GLY A 34 20.85 -36.00 29.50
C GLY A 34 20.73 -34.51 29.33
N ARG A 35 21.80 -33.90 28.89
CA ARG A 35 21.89 -32.49 28.56
C ARG A 35 22.47 -32.31 27.16
N VAL A 36 21.89 -31.46 26.36
CA VAL A 36 22.36 -31.09 25.04
C VAL A 36 22.88 -29.65 25.12
N VAL A 37 24.10 -29.42 24.73
CA VAL A 37 24.78 -28.12 24.70
C VAL A 37 25.43 -27.91 23.34
N ASP A 38 25.73 -26.65 23.00
CA ASP A 38 26.56 -26.33 21.84
C ASP A 38 28.07 -26.41 22.15
N ALA A 39 28.92 -26.09 21.19
CA ALA A 39 30.36 -26.10 21.32
C ALA A 39 30.90 -25.08 22.35
N SER A 40 30.10 -24.06 22.71
CA SER A 40 30.45 -23.08 23.75
C SER A 40 29.97 -23.48 25.14
N GLY A 41 29.21 -24.57 25.25
CA GLY A 41 28.65 -25.09 26.50
C GLY A 41 27.29 -24.48 26.86
N GLU A 42 26.71 -23.67 25.98
CA GLU A 42 25.35 -23.12 26.13
C GLU A 42 24.30 -24.21 25.85
N PRO A 43 23.19 -24.24 26.61
CA PRO A 43 22.15 -25.26 26.43
C PRO A 43 21.40 -25.08 25.09
N VAL A 44 21.32 -26.12 24.29
CA VAL A 44 20.52 -26.19 23.09
C VAL A 44 19.09 -26.52 23.47
N ILE A 45 18.22 -25.51 23.41
CA ILE A 45 16.83 -25.59 23.83
C ILE A 45 15.94 -26.08 22.68
N GLY A 46 14.99 -26.98 22.97
CA GLY A 46 14.07 -27.51 21.97
C GLY A 46 14.71 -28.52 21.01
N ALA A 47 15.95 -28.97 21.29
CA ALA A 47 16.55 -30.05 20.51
C ALA A 47 15.69 -31.31 20.61
N ALA A 48 15.33 -31.87 19.47
CA ALA A 48 14.53 -33.09 19.39
C ALA A 48 15.42 -34.31 19.65
N VAL A 49 15.22 -34.98 20.76
CA VAL A 49 15.83 -36.25 21.10
C VAL A 49 14.85 -37.35 20.78
N THR A 50 15.03 -38.09 19.69
CA THR A 50 14.07 -39.07 19.18
C THR A 50 14.69 -40.47 19.09
N LEU A 51 13.87 -41.50 19.20
CA LEU A 51 14.29 -42.91 19.00
C LEU A 51 14.53 -43.16 17.51
N VAL A 52 15.72 -43.65 17.15
CA VAL A 52 16.02 -44.02 15.76
C VAL A 52 15.07 -45.13 15.29
N GLY A 53 14.38 -44.87 14.19
CA GLY A 53 13.37 -45.79 13.62
C GLY A 53 11.94 -45.64 14.18
N ASN A 54 11.74 -44.80 15.23
CA ASN A 54 10.41 -44.48 15.72
C ASN A 54 10.37 -43.04 16.32
N SER A 55 10.20 -42.05 15.49
CA SER A 55 10.16 -40.64 15.86
C SER A 55 8.98 -40.25 16.77
N ARG A 56 8.03 -41.16 17.04
CA ARG A 56 6.95 -40.95 17.99
C ARG A 56 7.40 -41.06 19.45
N ILE A 57 8.57 -41.69 19.70
CA ILE A 57 9.19 -41.73 21.00
C ILE A 57 10.29 -40.70 21.00
N GLY A 58 10.07 -39.57 21.64
CA GLY A 58 11.01 -38.46 21.68
C GLY A 58 10.68 -37.48 22.81
N ALA A 59 11.66 -36.67 23.14
CA ALA A 59 11.54 -35.54 24.05
C ALA A 59 12.27 -34.36 23.46
N ALA A 60 11.74 -33.15 23.66
CA ALA A 60 12.48 -31.94 23.39
C ALA A 60 13.31 -31.54 24.62
N THR A 61 14.48 -31.01 24.44
CA THR A 61 15.29 -30.44 25.52
C THR A 61 14.59 -29.23 26.11
N ASP A 62 14.63 -29.13 27.43
CA ASP A 62 14.15 -27.99 28.16
C ASP A 62 15.11 -26.77 28.06
N MET A 63 14.81 -25.73 28.84
CA MET A 63 15.58 -24.49 28.82
C MET A 63 16.98 -24.57 29.40
N ASP A 64 17.29 -25.65 30.11
CA ASP A 64 18.65 -25.97 30.61
C ASP A 64 19.35 -26.98 29.66
N GLY A 65 18.74 -27.27 28.49
CA GLY A 65 19.18 -28.28 27.56
C GLY A 65 18.95 -29.72 28.05
N ALA A 66 18.22 -29.90 29.14
CA ALA A 66 18.03 -31.22 29.73
C ALA A 66 16.85 -31.95 29.02
N PHE A 67 16.97 -33.26 28.89
CA PHE A 67 15.92 -34.14 28.37
C PHE A 67 15.78 -35.41 29.25
N SER A 68 14.61 -35.99 29.22
CA SER A 68 14.32 -37.29 29.77
C SER A 68 13.41 -38.06 28.82
N LEU A 69 13.82 -39.26 28.46
CA LEU A 69 13.11 -40.05 27.43
C LEU A 69 13.08 -41.54 27.87
N SER A 70 11.91 -42.13 27.75
CA SER A 70 11.72 -43.57 28.00
C SER A 70 11.85 -44.35 26.70
N VAL A 71 12.85 -45.24 26.62
CA VAL A 71 13.21 -45.93 25.38
C VAL A 71 13.46 -47.42 25.64
N PRO A 72 13.31 -48.30 24.63
CA PRO A 72 13.66 -49.71 24.71
C PRO A 72 15.15 -49.93 24.96
N ALA A 73 15.53 -50.94 25.70
CA ALA A 73 16.93 -51.29 25.92
C ALA A 73 17.63 -51.66 24.60
N GLY A 74 18.87 -51.16 24.38
CA GLY A 74 19.66 -51.42 23.19
C GLY A 74 19.31 -50.58 21.95
N ALA A 75 18.44 -49.57 22.10
CA ALA A 75 18.07 -48.64 21.02
C ALA A 75 19.16 -47.56 20.80
N SER A 76 18.98 -46.78 19.74
CA SER A 76 19.78 -45.57 19.49
C SER A 76 18.85 -44.34 19.49
N ILE A 77 19.36 -43.21 19.95
CA ILE A 77 18.65 -41.89 19.85
C ILE A 77 19.31 -41.01 18.80
N SER A 78 18.48 -40.28 18.06
CA SER A 78 18.88 -39.16 17.22
C SER A 78 18.62 -37.87 17.97
N VAL A 79 19.62 -36.99 17.97
CA VAL A 79 19.49 -35.64 18.56
C VAL A 79 19.63 -34.62 17.42
N GLU A 80 18.58 -33.87 17.19
CA GLU A 80 18.48 -32.91 16.09
C GLU A 80 18.00 -31.56 16.62
N SER A 81 18.63 -30.46 16.18
CA SER A 81 18.20 -29.11 16.47
C SER A 81 18.45 -28.23 15.26
N ILE A 82 17.59 -27.25 15.06
CA ILE A 82 17.72 -26.26 13.96
C ILE A 82 19.03 -25.48 14.19
N GLY A 83 19.90 -25.45 13.17
CA GLY A 83 21.20 -24.79 13.23
C GLY A 83 22.34 -25.67 13.75
N TYR A 84 22.10 -26.96 14.02
CA TYR A 84 23.09 -27.90 14.50
C TYR A 84 23.08 -29.19 13.68
N LYS A 85 24.27 -29.82 13.55
CA LYS A 85 24.39 -31.14 12.91
C LYS A 85 23.73 -32.22 13.75
N GLY A 86 22.77 -32.92 13.16
CA GLY A 86 22.12 -34.05 13.82
C GLY A 86 23.15 -35.16 14.17
N GLN A 87 23.06 -35.71 15.39
CA GLN A 87 23.93 -36.77 15.85
C GLN A 87 23.12 -37.97 16.35
N VAL A 88 23.68 -39.18 16.15
CA VAL A 88 23.04 -40.42 16.57
C VAL A 88 23.91 -41.10 17.64
N PHE A 89 23.30 -41.44 18.77
CA PHE A 89 23.96 -42.07 19.91
C PHE A 89 23.36 -43.46 20.21
N ALA A 90 24.18 -44.45 20.30
CA ALA A 90 23.75 -45.78 20.79
C ALA A 90 23.59 -45.73 22.32
N ILE A 91 22.45 -46.14 22.84
CA ILE A 91 22.14 -46.03 24.28
C ILE A 91 22.97 -46.99 25.10
N GLY A 92 23.21 -48.23 24.62
CA GLY A 92 23.97 -49.24 25.35
C GLY A 92 23.48 -49.40 26.82
N ASN A 93 24.44 -49.37 27.76
CA ASN A 93 24.16 -49.38 29.18
C ASN A 93 24.07 -47.99 29.86
N GLN A 94 24.31 -46.91 29.09
CA GLN A 94 24.27 -45.55 29.63
C GLN A 94 22.82 -45.11 29.91
N THR A 95 22.64 -44.39 31.00
CA THR A 95 21.37 -43.75 31.39
C THR A 95 21.45 -42.24 31.38
N THR A 96 22.66 -41.67 31.31
CA THR A 96 22.91 -40.24 31.33
C THR A 96 23.79 -39.86 30.14
N PHE A 97 23.39 -38.84 29.38
CA PHE A 97 24.09 -38.36 28.18
C PHE A 97 24.44 -36.88 28.31
N ASN A 98 25.66 -36.52 27.97
CA ASN A 98 26.07 -35.13 27.77
C ASN A 98 26.44 -34.97 26.31
N ILE A 99 25.59 -34.28 25.54
CA ILE A 99 25.65 -34.21 24.09
C ILE A 99 26.05 -32.81 23.70
N VAL A 100 27.14 -32.71 22.94
CA VAL A 100 27.60 -31.45 22.37
C VAL A 100 27.25 -31.48 20.88
N LEU A 101 26.37 -30.58 20.45
CA LEU A 101 26.03 -30.40 19.05
C LEU A 101 27.00 -29.39 18.41
N GLU A 102 27.53 -29.74 17.25
CA GLU A 102 28.29 -28.82 16.42
C GLU A 102 27.28 -27.96 15.61
N GLU A 103 27.57 -26.68 15.51
CA GLU A 103 26.78 -25.80 14.62
C GLU A 103 26.81 -26.35 13.19
N ASP A 104 25.66 -26.50 12.59
CA ASP A 104 25.54 -26.84 11.18
C ASP A 104 25.81 -25.60 10.36
N THR A 105 27.04 -25.50 9.87
CA THR A 105 27.43 -24.43 8.95
C THR A 105 26.89 -24.67 7.52
N GLU A 106 26.25 -25.79 7.25
CA GLU A 106 25.39 -25.92 6.08
C GLU A 106 24.10 -25.12 6.35
N MET A 107 24.08 -23.87 5.87
CA MET A 107 22.94 -23.00 5.98
C MET A 107 21.67 -23.71 5.52
N LEU A 108 20.62 -23.64 6.32
CA LEU A 108 19.25 -23.89 5.85
C LEU A 108 19.04 -23.02 4.60
N GLU A 109 18.99 -23.66 3.44
CA GLU A 109 18.79 -22.96 2.17
C GLU A 109 17.47 -22.19 2.26
N GLU A 110 17.56 -20.86 2.24
CA GLU A 110 16.40 -19.97 2.28
C GLU A 110 15.49 -20.28 1.09
N THR A 111 14.22 -20.58 1.36
CA THR A 111 13.22 -20.85 0.33
C THR A 111 12.33 -19.63 0.15
N VAL A 112 11.95 -19.34 -1.08
CA VAL A 112 11.05 -18.26 -1.45
C VAL A 112 9.82 -18.83 -2.17
N VAL A 113 8.68 -18.21 -1.93
CA VAL A 113 7.43 -18.56 -2.62
C VAL A 113 7.43 -17.89 -3.99
N ILE A 114 7.30 -18.68 -5.04
CA ILE A 114 7.25 -18.17 -6.42
C ILE A 114 6.01 -18.72 -7.14
N GLY A 115 4.96 -17.95 -7.13
CA GLY A 115 3.72 -18.34 -7.78
C GLY A 115 3.12 -19.61 -7.18
N TYR A 116 3.01 -20.66 -7.99
CA TYR A 116 2.39 -21.94 -7.61
C TYR A 116 3.38 -22.95 -7.03
N GLY A 117 4.46 -22.48 -6.41
CA GLY A 117 5.48 -23.35 -5.82
C GLY A 117 6.46 -22.60 -4.91
N VAL A 118 7.35 -23.36 -4.31
CA VAL A 118 8.44 -22.86 -3.46
C VAL A 118 9.76 -23.27 -4.12
N GLN A 119 10.72 -22.34 -4.20
CA GLN A 119 12.06 -22.61 -4.70
C GLN A 119 13.11 -22.17 -3.70
N LYS A 120 14.29 -22.78 -3.78
CA LYS A 120 15.47 -22.29 -3.04
C LYS A 120 15.85 -20.92 -3.59
N LYS A 121 16.16 -19.97 -2.72
CA LYS A 121 16.59 -18.62 -3.12
C LYS A 121 17.82 -18.65 -4.03
N SER A 122 18.71 -19.61 -3.83
CA SER A 122 19.88 -19.86 -4.70
C SER A 122 19.51 -20.19 -6.14
N ASP A 123 18.35 -20.83 -6.36
CA ASP A 123 17.94 -21.36 -7.68
C ASP A 123 17.14 -20.35 -8.48
N VAL A 124 16.60 -19.33 -7.81
CA VAL A 124 15.79 -18.29 -8.46
C VAL A 124 16.60 -17.58 -9.54
N THR A 125 16.00 -17.43 -10.73
CA THR A 125 16.61 -16.80 -11.90
C THR A 125 16.00 -15.45 -12.28
N GLY A 126 14.93 -15.04 -11.58
CA GLY A 126 14.27 -13.74 -11.76
C GLY A 126 14.64 -12.73 -10.67
N ALA A 127 14.24 -11.46 -10.85
CA ALA A 127 14.42 -10.40 -9.89
C ALA A 127 13.28 -10.44 -8.85
N ILE A 128 13.58 -10.91 -7.64
CA ILE A 128 12.64 -11.02 -6.51
C ILE A 128 13.20 -10.30 -5.30
N ALA A 129 12.42 -9.38 -4.72
CA ALA A 129 12.71 -8.85 -3.39
C ALA A 129 11.93 -9.66 -2.34
N SER A 130 12.60 -10.08 -1.28
CA SER A 130 12.01 -10.85 -0.19
C SER A 130 12.14 -10.08 1.11
N ILE A 131 11.02 -9.81 1.77
CA ILE A 131 10.90 -9.10 3.04
C ILE A 131 10.40 -10.08 4.08
N LYS A 132 11.12 -10.22 5.18
CA LYS A 132 10.84 -11.21 6.22
C LYS A 132 9.99 -10.62 7.34
N GLU A 133 9.43 -11.50 8.16
CA GLU A 133 8.72 -11.16 9.38
C GLU A 133 9.46 -10.11 10.24
N SER A 134 10.78 -10.33 10.48
CA SER A 134 11.62 -9.42 11.28
C SER A 134 11.69 -7.99 10.75
N ASP A 135 11.48 -7.79 9.45
CA ASP A 135 11.50 -6.47 8.80
C ASP A 135 10.18 -5.71 8.96
N LEU A 136 9.09 -6.43 9.29
CA LEU A 136 7.74 -5.91 9.42
C LEU A 136 7.28 -5.74 10.87
N GLU A 137 7.89 -6.50 11.79
CA GLU A 137 7.50 -6.48 13.20
C GLU A 137 7.67 -5.10 13.86
N ASN A 138 6.78 -4.81 14.80
CA ASN A 138 6.82 -3.63 15.66
C ASN A 138 6.71 -2.28 14.94
N ARG A 139 6.24 -2.25 13.69
CA ARG A 139 5.89 -1.01 12.98
C ARG A 139 4.56 -0.46 13.47
N SER A 140 4.45 0.87 13.62
CA SER A 140 3.19 1.53 13.97
C SER A 140 2.22 1.64 12.80
N ALA A 141 2.64 1.28 11.60
CA ALA A 141 1.83 1.31 10.39
C ALA A 141 0.58 0.42 10.54
N THR A 142 -0.57 0.95 10.16
CA THR A 142 -1.84 0.20 10.11
C THR A 142 -2.04 -0.50 8.77
N ASP A 143 -1.26 -0.12 7.75
CA ASP A 143 -1.23 -0.70 6.41
C ASP A 143 0.10 -1.40 6.15
N VAL A 144 0.04 -2.62 5.64
CA VAL A 144 1.22 -3.42 5.28
C VAL A 144 2.06 -2.75 4.20
N ALA A 145 1.44 -2.07 3.22
CA ALA A 145 2.18 -1.36 2.18
C ALA A 145 3.06 -0.25 2.78
N GLN A 146 2.59 0.49 3.78
CA GLN A 146 3.39 1.50 4.48
C GLN A 146 4.58 0.86 5.23
N ALA A 147 4.40 -0.36 5.76
CA ALA A 147 5.47 -1.08 6.45
C ALA A 147 6.61 -1.52 5.50
N LEU A 148 6.36 -1.61 4.18
CA LEU A 148 7.35 -1.99 3.16
C LEU A 148 8.27 -0.84 2.74
N GLN A 149 7.95 0.40 3.07
CA GLN A 149 8.66 1.58 2.58
C GLN A 149 10.15 1.56 2.95
N GLY A 150 11.02 1.77 1.94
CA GLY A 150 12.47 1.74 2.10
C GLY A 150 13.11 0.36 2.31
N LYS A 151 12.33 -0.75 2.20
CA LYS A 151 12.82 -2.11 2.44
C LYS A 151 13.28 -2.86 1.19
N ALA A 152 12.84 -2.47 0.00
CA ALA A 152 13.14 -3.18 -1.24
C ALA A 152 13.48 -2.22 -2.37
N ALA A 153 14.55 -2.51 -3.12
CA ALA A 153 14.90 -1.76 -4.33
C ALA A 153 13.83 -1.97 -5.42
N GLY A 154 13.53 -0.93 -6.19
CA GLY A 154 12.54 -0.97 -7.28
C GLY A 154 11.09 -0.92 -6.81
N VAL A 155 10.85 -0.74 -5.51
CA VAL A 155 9.52 -0.66 -4.92
C VAL A 155 9.33 0.70 -4.27
N GLN A 156 8.44 1.50 -4.84
CA GLN A 156 8.04 2.80 -4.31
C GLN A 156 6.69 2.68 -3.62
N ILE A 157 6.59 3.18 -2.40
CA ILE A 157 5.34 3.30 -1.66
C ILE A 157 4.88 4.75 -1.71
N ILE A 158 3.66 4.98 -2.18
CA ILE A 158 3.08 6.30 -2.35
C ILE A 158 1.89 6.44 -1.40
N ASN A 159 2.00 7.40 -0.50
CA ASN A 159 0.93 7.76 0.42
C ASN A 159 0.18 8.97 -0.16
N SER A 160 -1.00 8.74 -0.74
CA SER A 160 -1.85 9.85 -1.19
C SER A 160 -2.54 10.58 -0.03
N SER A 161 -2.64 9.96 1.13
CA SER A 161 -3.22 10.50 2.36
C SER A 161 -2.63 9.82 3.59
N GLY A 162 -2.36 10.59 4.64
CA GLY A 162 -1.99 10.10 5.97
C GLY A 162 -3.19 9.84 6.89
N ALA A 163 -4.43 10.03 6.42
CA ALA A 163 -5.64 9.86 7.22
C ALA A 163 -5.81 8.42 7.75
N PRO A 164 -6.40 8.23 8.94
CA PRO A 164 -6.64 6.92 9.52
C PRO A 164 -7.35 5.97 8.54
N GLY A 165 -6.78 4.77 8.36
CA GLY A 165 -7.32 3.74 7.48
C GLY A 165 -7.17 4.01 5.97
N SER A 166 -6.39 5.02 5.57
CA SER A 166 -6.00 5.21 4.17
C SER A 166 -4.98 4.16 3.76
N ALA A 167 -5.16 3.59 2.58
CA ALA A 167 -4.24 2.61 2.01
C ALA A 167 -3.14 3.31 1.20
N ALA A 168 -1.91 2.84 1.30
CA ALA A 168 -0.82 3.26 0.44
C ALA A 168 -0.84 2.50 -0.89
N SER A 169 -0.35 3.13 -1.95
CA SER A 169 -0.16 2.51 -3.25
C SER A 169 1.25 1.97 -3.40
N ILE A 170 1.38 0.78 -3.99
CA ILE A 170 2.65 0.15 -4.31
C ILE A 170 2.92 0.36 -5.80
N GLN A 171 4.09 0.87 -6.15
CA GLN A 171 4.58 0.98 -7.52
C GLN A 171 5.87 0.17 -7.68
N ILE A 172 5.96 -0.62 -8.74
CA ILE A 172 7.12 -1.45 -9.03
C ILE A 172 7.75 -0.98 -10.34
N ARG A 173 9.01 -0.48 -10.26
CA ARG A 173 9.79 -0.01 -11.41
C ARG A 173 9.11 1.12 -12.21
N GLY A 174 8.48 2.06 -11.48
CA GLY A 174 7.87 3.26 -12.05
C GLY A 174 6.52 3.03 -12.74
N TYR A 175 6.04 4.06 -13.40
CA TYR A 175 4.74 4.10 -14.06
C TYR A 175 4.86 3.61 -15.50
N SER A 176 4.12 2.59 -15.88
CA SER A 176 4.20 1.97 -17.21
C SER A 176 2.92 2.12 -18.05
N SER A 177 1.90 2.80 -17.53
CA SER A 177 0.62 3.01 -18.21
C SER A 177 0.09 4.40 -17.89
N ASN A 178 -0.72 4.95 -18.78
CA ASN A 178 -1.48 6.18 -18.56
C ASN A 178 -2.71 5.98 -17.65
N SER A 179 -2.96 4.77 -17.18
CA SER A 179 -4.02 4.39 -16.26
C SER A 179 -3.46 3.93 -14.90
N LYS A 180 -4.20 3.09 -14.16
CA LYS A 180 -3.74 2.51 -12.90
C LYS A 180 -2.60 1.51 -13.11
N THR A 181 -1.56 1.65 -12.30
CA THR A 181 -0.33 0.83 -12.36
C THR A 181 -0.08 0.01 -11.10
N SER A 182 -1.12 -0.26 -10.31
CA SER A 182 -1.01 -1.09 -9.11
C SER A 182 -0.60 -2.52 -9.47
N PRO A 183 0.30 -3.15 -8.68
CA PRO A 183 0.67 -4.56 -8.88
C PRO A 183 -0.47 -5.51 -8.52
N LEU A 184 -0.39 -6.73 -9.00
CA LEU A 184 -1.26 -7.82 -8.59
C LEU A 184 -0.90 -8.26 -7.16
N MET A 185 -1.87 -8.35 -6.26
CA MET A 185 -1.66 -8.77 -4.87
C MET A 185 -2.25 -10.15 -4.62
N ILE A 186 -1.45 -11.04 -4.04
CA ILE A 186 -1.82 -12.42 -3.71
C ILE A 186 -1.50 -12.67 -2.23
N VAL A 187 -2.48 -13.12 -1.46
CA VAL A 187 -2.32 -13.49 -0.04
C VAL A 187 -2.65 -14.98 0.12
N ASP A 188 -1.69 -15.78 0.55
CA ASP A 188 -1.81 -17.25 0.70
C ASP A 188 -2.42 -17.93 -0.53
N GLY A 189 -2.09 -17.41 -1.72
CA GLY A 189 -2.59 -17.89 -3.00
C GLY A 189 -3.96 -17.32 -3.40
N LEU A 190 -4.61 -16.49 -2.60
CA LEU A 190 -5.82 -15.77 -2.95
C LEU A 190 -5.49 -14.43 -3.60
N LYS A 191 -6.04 -14.15 -4.78
CA LYS A 191 -5.99 -12.82 -5.37
C LYS A 191 -6.84 -11.85 -4.56
N VAL A 192 -6.26 -10.71 -4.19
CA VAL A 192 -6.92 -9.64 -3.44
C VAL A 192 -6.71 -8.29 -4.11
N ASN A 193 -7.57 -7.30 -3.82
CA ASN A 193 -7.43 -5.97 -4.39
C ASN A 193 -6.42 -5.10 -3.63
N ASP A 194 -6.28 -5.34 -2.32
CA ASP A 194 -5.41 -4.62 -1.41
C ASP A 194 -4.96 -5.54 -0.27
N ILE A 195 -3.89 -5.17 0.43
CA ILE A 195 -3.35 -5.87 1.59
C ILE A 195 -3.48 -5.06 2.89
N SER A 196 -4.17 -3.93 2.84
CA SER A 196 -4.34 -3.02 3.99
C SER A 196 -5.11 -3.64 5.16
N TYR A 197 -5.91 -4.68 4.90
CA TYR A 197 -6.68 -5.39 5.94
C TYR A 197 -5.82 -6.31 6.82
N LEU A 198 -4.63 -6.69 6.37
CA LEU A 198 -3.73 -7.55 7.15
C LEU A 198 -3.10 -6.76 8.30
N ASP A 199 -2.88 -7.46 9.41
CA ASP A 199 -2.00 -6.96 10.45
C ASP A 199 -0.54 -7.31 10.06
N PRO A 200 0.40 -6.35 9.99
CA PRO A 200 1.80 -6.64 9.69
C PRO A 200 2.42 -7.73 10.57
N GLU A 201 1.97 -7.85 11.82
CA GLU A 201 2.46 -8.87 12.77
C GLU A 201 2.01 -10.29 12.44
N THR A 202 1.02 -10.47 11.55
CA THR A 202 0.53 -11.79 11.12
C THR A 202 1.19 -12.31 9.85
N ILE A 203 2.14 -11.55 9.29
CA ILE A 203 2.83 -11.88 8.04
C ILE A 203 4.12 -12.61 8.34
N SER A 204 4.38 -13.68 7.59
CA SER A 204 5.63 -14.44 7.63
C SER A 204 6.66 -13.90 6.63
N SER A 205 6.21 -13.62 5.39
CA SER A 205 7.06 -13.05 4.35
C SER A 205 6.25 -12.32 3.29
N ILE A 206 6.92 -11.42 2.58
CA ILE A 206 6.39 -10.78 1.37
C ILE A 206 7.44 -10.91 0.28
N GLU A 207 7.07 -11.54 -0.83
CA GLU A 207 7.89 -11.64 -2.03
C GLU A 207 7.32 -10.72 -3.12
N ILE A 208 8.18 -9.87 -3.68
CA ILE A 208 7.83 -8.93 -4.74
C ILE A 208 8.50 -9.35 -6.03
N LEU A 209 7.69 -9.83 -6.99
CA LEU A 209 8.13 -10.25 -8.30
C LEU A 209 8.22 -9.01 -9.21
N LYS A 210 9.45 -8.56 -9.48
CA LYS A 210 9.72 -7.30 -10.17
C LYS A 210 9.93 -7.49 -11.68
N ASP A 211 10.32 -8.69 -12.13
CA ASP A 211 10.59 -8.98 -13.52
C ASP A 211 9.46 -9.77 -14.20
N ALA A 212 9.40 -9.65 -15.51
CA ALA A 212 8.36 -10.31 -16.30
C ALA A 212 8.45 -11.84 -16.27
N ALA A 213 9.63 -12.43 -16.10
CA ALA A 213 9.76 -13.88 -16.09
C ALA A 213 9.21 -14.51 -14.80
N SER A 214 9.47 -13.90 -13.64
CA SER A 214 8.89 -14.33 -12.36
C SER A 214 7.39 -14.10 -12.32
N ALA A 215 6.91 -12.98 -12.90
CA ALA A 215 5.52 -12.57 -12.87
C ALA A 215 4.65 -13.24 -13.96
N ALA A 216 5.22 -13.77 -15.06
CA ALA A 216 4.46 -14.29 -16.21
C ALA A 216 3.48 -15.42 -15.86
N ILE A 217 3.75 -16.17 -14.80
CA ILE A 217 2.84 -17.22 -14.33
C ILE A 217 1.46 -16.65 -13.86
N TYR A 218 1.37 -15.33 -13.64
CA TYR A 218 0.15 -14.60 -13.30
C TYR A 218 -0.48 -13.85 -14.50
N GLY A 219 0.20 -13.82 -15.65
CA GLY A 219 -0.34 -13.48 -16.98
C GLY A 219 -0.83 -12.05 -17.15
N VAL A 220 -2.08 -11.91 -17.59
CA VAL A 220 -2.69 -10.66 -18.02
C VAL A 220 -2.79 -9.56 -16.95
N GLU A 221 -2.68 -9.89 -15.69
CA GLU A 221 -2.77 -8.93 -14.59
C GLU A 221 -1.41 -8.60 -13.97
N ALA A 222 -0.32 -9.21 -14.45
CA ALA A 222 1.02 -9.12 -13.86
C ALA A 222 1.92 -8.04 -14.50
N GLY A 223 1.39 -7.23 -15.43
CA GLY A 223 2.16 -6.21 -16.15
C GLY A 223 2.83 -5.15 -15.26
N ASN A 224 2.30 -4.93 -14.06
CA ASN A 224 2.83 -3.98 -13.08
C ASN A 224 3.58 -4.69 -11.91
N GLY A 225 3.94 -5.97 -12.08
CA GLY A 225 4.55 -6.79 -11.03
C GLY A 225 3.54 -7.49 -10.13
N VAL A 226 4.04 -8.32 -9.21
CA VAL A 226 3.20 -9.12 -8.29
C VAL A 226 3.76 -9.04 -6.87
N VAL A 227 2.88 -8.85 -5.90
CA VAL A 227 3.17 -8.89 -4.46
C VAL A 227 2.56 -10.15 -3.87
N LEU A 228 3.39 -11.05 -3.39
CA LEU A 228 2.99 -12.32 -2.77
C LEU A 228 3.15 -12.17 -1.26
N VAL A 229 2.06 -12.29 -0.52
CA VAL A 229 2.07 -12.24 0.94
C VAL A 229 1.80 -13.64 1.46
N THR A 230 2.69 -14.12 2.32
CA THR A 230 2.52 -15.37 3.07
C THR A 230 2.26 -15.03 4.54
N THR A 231 1.14 -15.49 5.06
CA THR A 231 0.80 -15.26 6.46
C THR A 231 1.42 -16.33 7.38
N LYS A 232 1.54 -16.04 8.68
CA LYS A 232 2.11 -16.96 9.67
C LYS A 232 1.34 -18.26 9.74
N SER A 233 2.06 -19.36 9.82
CA SER A 233 1.52 -20.71 10.02
C SER A 233 2.07 -21.31 11.31
N GLY A 234 1.38 -22.29 11.87
CA GLY A 234 1.84 -22.99 13.07
C GLY A 234 3.20 -23.67 12.85
N GLN A 235 4.05 -23.60 13.85
CA GLN A 235 5.36 -24.27 13.85
C GLN A 235 5.26 -25.60 14.62
N LYS A 236 6.16 -26.55 14.27
CA LYS A 236 6.32 -27.79 15.00
C LYS A 236 6.91 -27.51 16.39
N GLY A 237 6.22 -27.92 17.45
CA GLY A 237 6.66 -27.71 18.82
C GLY A 237 5.50 -27.59 19.80
N SER A 238 5.81 -27.21 21.04
CA SER A 238 4.79 -26.91 22.05
C SER A 238 3.96 -25.68 21.64
N GLY A 239 2.68 -25.67 21.98
CA GLY A 239 1.81 -24.53 21.74
C GLY A 239 2.35 -23.27 22.41
N ARG A 240 2.32 -22.14 21.70
CA ARG A 240 2.71 -20.81 22.18
C ARG A 240 1.50 -19.89 22.14
N VAL A 241 1.27 -19.19 23.24
CA VAL A 241 0.33 -18.07 23.31
C VAL A 241 1.13 -16.78 23.29
N PHE A 242 0.72 -15.80 22.49
CA PHE A 242 1.38 -14.49 22.47
C PHE A 242 0.36 -13.36 22.57
N TYR A 243 0.81 -12.25 23.13
CA TYR A 243 0.06 -11.01 23.21
C TYR A 243 0.97 -9.83 22.92
N ASN A 244 0.60 -9.02 21.94
CA ASN A 244 1.30 -7.82 21.56
C ASN A 244 0.39 -6.61 21.79
N PHE A 245 0.92 -5.61 22.46
CA PHE A 245 0.26 -4.33 22.71
C PHE A 245 1.09 -3.19 22.17
N GLN A 246 0.43 -2.23 21.52
CA GLN A 246 1.06 -1.01 21.04
C GLN A 246 0.14 0.17 21.30
N HIS A 247 0.71 1.24 21.88
CA HIS A 247 0.07 2.53 22.02
C HIS A 247 0.91 3.59 21.30
N THR A 248 0.26 4.40 20.48
CA THR A 248 0.89 5.41 19.64
C THR A 248 0.26 6.77 19.90
N ILE A 249 1.10 7.77 20.12
CA ILE A 249 0.74 9.18 20.17
C ILE A 249 1.18 9.80 18.85
N GLN A 250 0.27 10.47 18.15
CA GLN A 250 0.52 11.01 16.82
C GLN A 250 0.21 12.49 16.73
N ASN A 251 1.05 13.23 16.03
CA ASN A 251 0.91 14.66 15.79
C ASN A 251 1.34 14.97 14.36
N ILE A 252 0.94 16.12 13.85
CA ILE A 252 1.45 16.58 12.56
C ILE A 252 2.98 16.70 12.58
N ALA A 253 3.64 16.23 11.52
CA ALA A 253 5.10 16.21 11.45
C ALA A 253 5.66 17.60 11.14
N HIS A 254 5.04 18.30 10.18
CA HIS A 254 5.45 19.63 9.72
C HIS A 254 4.21 20.46 9.42
N LEU A 255 4.27 21.75 9.76
CA LEU A 255 3.28 22.76 9.41
C LEU A 255 3.93 23.82 8.53
N PRO A 256 3.39 24.12 7.34
CA PRO A 256 3.86 25.22 6.53
C PRO A 256 3.60 26.54 7.23
N GLU A 257 4.51 27.49 7.09
CA GLU A 257 4.31 28.84 7.61
C GLU A 257 3.34 29.59 6.70
N MET A 258 2.17 29.95 7.27
CA MET A 258 1.15 30.76 6.60
C MET A 258 1.28 32.22 7.02
N LEU A 259 0.69 33.14 6.25
CA LEU A 259 0.62 34.54 6.65
C LEU A 259 -0.24 34.72 7.89
N ASN A 260 0.22 35.52 8.85
CA ASN A 260 -0.60 36.00 9.95
C ASN A 260 -1.52 37.13 9.50
N ALA A 261 -2.44 37.61 10.35
CA ALA A 261 -3.42 38.61 9.98
C ALA A 261 -2.81 39.90 9.40
N LYS A 262 -1.72 40.40 9.98
CA LYS A 262 -1.03 41.58 9.49
C LYS A 262 -0.34 41.32 8.13
N GLU A 263 0.46 40.26 8.05
CA GLU A 263 1.15 39.88 6.81
C GLU A 263 0.16 39.58 5.70
N TYR A 264 -0.98 38.97 6.00
CA TYR A 264 -2.05 38.70 5.05
C TYR A 264 -2.66 39.99 4.51
N MET A 265 -3.02 40.96 5.34
CA MET A 265 -3.52 42.26 4.89
C MET A 265 -2.47 43.00 4.05
N ASP A 266 -1.22 43.04 4.49
CA ASP A 266 -0.13 43.70 3.77
C ASP A 266 0.08 43.04 2.39
N TYR A 267 0.06 41.70 2.32
CA TYR A 267 0.18 40.92 1.09
C TYR A 267 -0.98 41.23 0.11
N MET A 268 -2.23 41.25 0.59
CA MET A 268 -3.39 41.50 -0.23
C MET A 268 -3.43 42.94 -0.76
N MET A 269 -3.03 43.91 0.06
CA MET A 269 -2.90 45.31 -0.36
C MET A 269 -1.77 45.46 -1.41
N LEU A 270 -0.63 44.82 -1.19
CA LEU A 270 0.51 44.86 -2.13
C LEU A 270 0.12 44.24 -3.49
N ALA A 271 -0.69 43.19 -3.44
CA ALA A 271 -1.22 42.51 -4.64
C ALA A 271 -2.33 43.30 -5.36
N GLY A 272 -2.89 44.32 -4.74
CA GLY A 272 -4.10 45.01 -5.25
C GLY A 272 -5.38 44.16 -5.15
N ALA A 273 -5.35 43.09 -4.36
CA ALA A 273 -6.48 42.15 -4.18
C ALA A 273 -7.54 42.66 -3.21
N ALA A 274 -7.15 43.56 -2.29
CA ALA A 274 -8.05 44.21 -1.35
C ALA A 274 -7.48 45.57 -0.89
N THR A 275 -8.37 46.46 -0.47
CA THR A 275 -8.02 47.71 0.22
C THR A 275 -8.19 47.54 1.73
N GLN A 276 -7.55 48.39 2.54
CA GLN A 276 -7.64 48.37 4.01
C GLN A 276 -9.08 48.32 4.50
N ASP A 277 -9.99 49.12 3.89
CA ASP A 277 -11.38 49.21 4.30
C ASP A 277 -12.20 47.97 3.97
N GLN A 278 -11.77 47.19 2.99
CA GLN A 278 -12.48 45.98 2.57
C GLN A 278 -12.34 44.84 3.56
N PHE A 279 -11.26 44.78 4.34
CA PHE A 279 -11.06 43.69 5.33
C PHE A 279 -12.11 43.69 6.45
N LYS A 280 -12.67 44.83 6.79
CA LYS A 280 -13.58 44.96 7.96
C LYS A 280 -12.98 44.35 9.23
N TYR A 281 -11.65 44.49 9.37
CA TYR A 281 -10.88 43.88 10.42
C TYR A 281 -11.23 44.45 11.79
N ASP A 282 -11.40 43.59 12.79
CA ASP A 282 -11.76 43.96 14.17
C ASP A 282 -10.58 44.52 14.98
N GLY A 283 -9.38 44.53 14.44
CA GLY A 283 -8.16 44.98 15.10
C GLY A 283 -7.59 44.01 16.14
N LYS A 284 -8.13 42.79 16.24
CA LYS A 284 -7.75 41.81 17.26
C LYS A 284 -7.52 40.40 16.71
N SER A 285 -8.35 39.96 15.76
CA SER A 285 -8.33 38.60 15.27
C SER A 285 -7.03 38.31 14.49
N ASP A 286 -6.29 37.31 14.95
CA ASP A 286 -5.14 36.70 14.27
C ASP A 286 -5.25 35.19 14.43
N THR A 287 -6.16 34.60 13.66
CA THR A 287 -6.60 33.22 13.83
C THR A 287 -5.62 32.27 13.15
N LYS A 288 -4.85 31.58 13.97
CA LYS A 288 -4.02 30.47 13.51
C LYS A 288 -4.88 29.19 13.45
N TRP A 289 -5.44 28.92 12.30
CA TRP A 289 -6.43 27.85 12.08
C TRP A 289 -5.95 26.47 12.49
N THR A 290 -4.65 26.20 12.37
CA THR A 290 -4.05 24.92 12.77
C THR A 290 -4.20 24.63 14.25
N ASP A 291 -4.25 25.66 15.11
CA ASP A 291 -4.35 25.50 16.56
C ASP A 291 -5.78 25.09 17.01
N TYR A 292 -6.78 25.31 16.15
CA TYR A 292 -8.17 24.93 16.40
C TYR A 292 -8.56 23.61 15.72
N MET A 293 -7.92 23.30 14.58
CA MET A 293 -8.34 22.20 13.73
C MET A 293 -7.55 20.92 13.95
N LEU A 294 -6.41 21.01 14.66
CA LEU A 294 -5.51 19.88 14.89
C LEU A 294 -5.44 19.53 16.38
N GLU A 295 -5.43 18.24 16.65
CA GLU A 295 -5.24 17.70 18.00
C GLU A 295 -4.21 16.57 18.03
N THR A 296 -3.82 16.14 19.21
CA THR A 296 -2.99 14.95 19.38
C THR A 296 -3.83 13.71 19.21
N GLY A 297 -3.57 12.95 18.18
CA GLY A 297 -4.25 11.69 17.92
C GLY A 297 -3.65 10.51 18.69
N HIS A 298 -4.45 9.48 18.90
CA HIS A 298 -4.06 8.27 19.62
C HIS A 298 -4.40 7.02 18.81
N GLN A 299 -3.44 6.09 18.76
CA GLN A 299 -3.70 4.78 18.18
C GLN A 299 -3.38 3.69 19.19
N THR A 300 -4.23 2.68 19.28
CA THR A 300 -3.97 1.47 20.06
C THR A 300 -4.11 0.24 19.17
N ARG A 301 -3.22 -0.73 19.38
CA ARG A 301 -3.31 -2.05 18.73
C ARG A 301 -3.11 -3.14 19.77
N HIS A 302 -3.96 -4.14 19.72
CA HIS A 302 -3.93 -5.32 20.57
C HIS A 302 -3.97 -6.55 19.67
N THR A 303 -2.97 -7.42 19.74
CA THR A 303 -2.95 -8.67 18.98
C THR A 303 -2.71 -9.82 19.95
N ILE A 304 -3.65 -10.76 20.01
CA ILE A 304 -3.50 -12.01 20.77
C ILE A 304 -3.55 -13.18 19.80
N GLY A 305 -2.73 -14.19 20.03
CA GLY A 305 -2.77 -15.37 19.19
C GLY A 305 -2.21 -16.61 19.85
N VAL A 306 -2.48 -17.72 19.20
CA VAL A 306 -2.02 -19.05 19.59
C VAL A 306 -1.48 -19.76 18.35
N GLU A 307 -0.31 -20.36 18.48
CA GLU A 307 0.31 -21.15 17.43
C GLU A 307 0.84 -22.45 17.98
N GLY A 308 0.92 -23.46 17.14
CA GLY A 308 1.50 -24.74 17.51
C GLY A 308 1.36 -25.78 16.41
N GLY A 309 1.95 -26.94 16.67
CA GLY A 309 1.84 -28.03 15.71
C GLY A 309 2.69 -29.23 16.05
N ASN A 310 2.50 -30.27 15.24
CA ASN A 310 3.29 -31.50 15.25
C ASN A 310 3.49 -31.98 13.81
N ASP A 311 3.99 -33.21 13.62
CA ASP A 311 4.24 -33.77 12.28
C ASP A 311 2.98 -33.92 11.41
N ARG A 312 1.79 -33.86 12.00
CA ARG A 312 0.52 -34.03 11.27
C ARG A 312 -0.36 -32.81 11.23
N ALA A 313 -0.30 -31.97 12.25
CA ALA A 313 -1.16 -30.81 12.36
C ALA A 313 -0.34 -29.56 12.70
N LYS A 314 -0.65 -28.46 12.04
CA LYS A 314 -0.13 -27.13 12.36
C LYS A 314 -1.28 -26.16 12.40
N PHE A 315 -1.24 -25.20 13.31
CA PHE A 315 -2.26 -24.17 13.40
C PHE A 315 -1.68 -22.87 13.90
N TYR A 316 -2.20 -21.79 13.38
CA TYR A 316 -1.99 -20.41 13.82
C TYR A 316 -3.34 -19.72 13.88
N THR A 317 -3.64 -19.05 14.97
CA THR A 317 -4.85 -18.27 15.13
C THR A 317 -4.52 -16.98 15.86
N SER A 318 -5.01 -15.84 15.34
CA SER A 318 -4.84 -14.55 15.99
C SER A 318 -6.10 -13.70 15.90
N LEU A 319 -6.23 -12.77 16.83
CA LEU A 319 -7.24 -11.73 16.86
C LEU A 319 -6.53 -10.40 17.12
N SER A 320 -6.67 -9.45 16.20
CA SER A 320 -6.08 -8.11 16.28
C SER A 320 -7.18 -7.06 16.30
N TYR A 321 -7.10 -6.14 17.24
CA TYR A 321 -7.95 -4.95 17.30
C TYR A 321 -7.10 -3.70 17.18
N THR A 322 -7.45 -2.82 16.26
CA THR A 322 -6.82 -1.51 16.07
C THR A 322 -7.89 -0.43 16.21
N ASN A 323 -7.58 0.59 16.99
CA ASN A 323 -8.33 1.84 17.07
C ASN A 323 -7.35 2.98 16.79
N ASN A 324 -7.61 3.79 15.78
CA ASN A 324 -6.79 4.94 15.38
C ASN A 324 -7.69 6.16 15.28
N ASP A 325 -7.45 7.11 16.16
CA ASP A 325 -8.02 8.45 16.15
C ASP A 325 -6.98 9.38 15.51
N GLY A 326 -7.35 10.07 14.46
CA GLY A 326 -6.42 10.89 13.68
C GLY A 326 -5.96 12.15 14.41
N ILE A 327 -5.58 13.16 13.62
CA ILE A 327 -5.08 14.44 14.16
C ILE A 327 -6.05 15.61 13.93
N ILE A 328 -7.23 15.36 13.36
CA ILE A 328 -8.28 16.37 13.18
C ILE A 328 -9.20 16.39 14.39
N THR A 329 -9.48 17.57 14.91
CA THR A 329 -10.35 17.74 16.09
C THR A 329 -11.74 17.13 15.90
N GLY A 330 -12.33 16.60 16.99
CA GLY A 330 -13.75 16.23 17.05
C GLY A 330 -14.08 14.82 16.58
N GLN A 331 -13.14 13.90 16.58
CA GLN A 331 -13.37 12.48 16.27
C GLN A 331 -14.01 12.22 14.90
N LYS A 332 -13.65 13.02 13.90
CA LYS A 332 -14.17 12.92 12.53
C LYS A 332 -13.31 12.01 11.63
N ASP A 333 -12.09 11.68 12.05
CA ASP A 333 -11.10 10.88 11.31
C ASP A 333 -10.70 9.62 12.09
N ILE A 334 -11.68 8.77 12.38
CA ILE A 334 -11.52 7.55 13.16
C ILE A 334 -11.42 6.33 12.25
N PHE A 335 -10.53 5.42 12.60
CA PHE A 335 -10.46 4.09 12.00
C PHE A 335 -10.39 2.99 13.07
N GLN A 336 -11.37 2.11 13.07
CA GLN A 336 -11.43 0.94 13.93
C GLN A 336 -11.44 -0.32 13.08
N ARG A 337 -10.65 -1.32 13.46
CA ARG A 337 -10.58 -2.60 12.75
C ARG A 337 -10.40 -3.77 13.71
N LEU A 338 -11.19 -4.80 13.53
CA LEU A 338 -11.04 -6.10 14.16
C LEU A 338 -10.72 -7.14 13.08
N VAL A 339 -9.60 -7.85 13.24
CA VAL A 339 -9.14 -8.87 12.29
C VAL A 339 -8.95 -10.18 13.02
N GLY A 340 -9.61 -11.24 12.58
CA GLY A 340 -9.35 -12.60 13.00
C GLY A 340 -8.65 -13.38 11.87
N GLN A 341 -7.61 -14.13 12.20
CA GLN A 341 -6.90 -14.99 11.26
C GLN A 341 -6.84 -16.42 11.77
N ILE A 342 -7.06 -17.39 10.89
CA ILE A 342 -7.02 -18.81 11.16
C ILE A 342 -6.28 -19.50 10.02
N ASN A 343 -5.13 -20.09 10.31
CA ASN A 343 -4.37 -20.91 9.38
C ASN A 343 -4.18 -22.29 10.00
N ALA A 344 -4.64 -23.31 9.32
CA ALA A 344 -4.55 -24.67 9.79
C ALA A 344 -4.21 -25.63 8.64
N GLU A 345 -3.32 -26.56 8.91
CA GLU A 345 -2.92 -27.62 7.99
C GLU A 345 -2.97 -28.96 8.70
N TYR A 346 -3.51 -29.97 8.04
CA TYR A 346 -3.61 -31.33 8.57
C TYR A 346 -3.21 -32.36 7.53
N LYS A 347 -2.20 -33.17 7.86
CA LYS A 347 -1.73 -34.31 7.08
C LYS A 347 -2.59 -35.54 7.40
N ILE A 348 -3.64 -35.76 6.62
CA ILE A 348 -4.59 -36.86 6.82
C ILE A 348 -3.90 -38.21 6.60
N LYS A 349 -3.11 -38.29 5.51
CA LYS A 349 -2.28 -39.44 5.14
C LYS A 349 -0.93 -38.90 4.61
N ASP A 350 0.05 -39.74 4.45
CA ASP A 350 1.35 -39.32 3.89
C ASP A 350 1.23 -38.78 2.47
N TRP A 351 0.19 -39.16 1.75
CA TRP A 351 -0.10 -38.72 0.40
C TRP A 351 -1.23 -37.68 0.31
N LEU A 352 -1.86 -37.26 1.43
CA LEU A 352 -2.95 -36.28 1.43
C LEU A 352 -2.79 -35.30 2.59
N THR A 353 -2.59 -34.03 2.24
CA THR A 353 -2.59 -32.90 3.17
C THR A 353 -3.71 -31.95 2.79
N VAL A 354 -4.45 -31.47 3.77
CA VAL A 354 -5.48 -30.44 3.59
C VAL A 354 -5.13 -29.22 4.44
N GLY A 355 -5.50 -28.06 3.98
CA GLY A 355 -5.27 -26.81 4.72
C GLY A 355 -6.30 -25.75 4.43
N VAL A 356 -6.39 -24.79 5.34
CA VAL A 356 -7.21 -23.61 5.26
C VAL A 356 -6.47 -22.41 5.80
N ASN A 357 -6.51 -21.29 5.05
CA ASN A 357 -6.05 -19.99 5.49
C ASN A 357 -7.23 -19.03 5.37
N THR A 358 -7.62 -18.38 6.45
CA THR A 358 -8.81 -17.53 6.47
C THR A 358 -8.56 -16.27 7.29
N THR A 359 -8.97 -15.13 6.76
CA THR A 359 -9.00 -13.85 7.46
C THR A 359 -10.43 -13.32 7.47
N ILE A 360 -10.88 -12.88 8.62
CA ILE A 360 -12.18 -12.24 8.84
C ILE A 360 -11.89 -10.84 9.35
N ASP A 361 -12.37 -9.82 8.67
CA ASP A 361 -12.20 -8.44 9.11
C ASP A 361 -13.52 -7.68 9.19
N ARG A 362 -13.63 -6.86 10.21
CA ARG A 362 -14.64 -5.82 10.36
C ARG A 362 -13.95 -4.50 10.60
N SER A 363 -14.33 -3.47 9.82
CA SER A 363 -13.81 -2.12 10.03
C SER A 363 -14.93 -1.08 10.04
N VAL A 364 -14.69 -0.01 10.78
CA VAL A 364 -15.48 1.22 10.80
C VAL A 364 -14.50 2.37 10.52
N ARG A 365 -14.80 3.18 9.51
CA ARG A 365 -14.02 4.36 9.16
C ARG A 365 -14.91 5.57 9.12
N ARG A 366 -14.55 6.60 9.87
CA ARG A 366 -15.02 7.97 9.66
C ARG A 366 -13.91 8.72 8.94
N ALA A 367 -14.26 9.47 7.93
CA ALA A 367 -13.27 10.17 7.12
C ALA A 367 -13.70 11.61 6.90
N VAL A 368 -12.75 12.52 7.02
CA VAL A 368 -12.90 13.91 6.64
C VAL A 368 -12.84 14.05 5.13
N SER A 369 -13.41 15.13 4.58
CA SER A 369 -13.34 15.41 3.15
C SER A 369 -11.90 15.74 2.74
N GLU A 370 -11.39 15.00 1.76
CA GLU A 370 -10.13 15.23 1.06
C GLU A 370 -10.45 15.49 -0.42
N SER A 371 -11.11 16.63 -0.70
CA SER A 371 -11.53 17.00 -2.06
C SER A 371 -10.32 17.41 -2.92
N SER A 372 -10.49 17.32 -4.25
CA SER A 372 -9.55 17.89 -5.23
C SER A 372 -9.60 19.43 -5.31
N THR A 373 -10.52 20.06 -4.60
CA THR A 373 -10.60 21.52 -4.44
C THR A 373 -10.21 21.88 -3.02
N THR A 374 -9.23 22.75 -2.85
CA THR A 374 -8.66 23.10 -1.54
C THR A 374 -9.69 23.64 -0.56
N SER A 375 -10.65 24.43 -1.03
CA SER A 375 -11.68 25.03 -0.18
C SER A 375 -12.73 24.02 0.35
N GLU A 376 -12.86 22.85 -0.28
CA GLU A 376 -13.81 21.83 0.14
C GLU A 376 -13.18 20.73 0.99
N SER A 377 -11.86 20.66 1.06
CA SER A 377 -11.12 19.77 1.95
C SER A 377 -10.88 20.47 3.29
N VAL A 378 -10.97 19.72 4.38
CA VAL A 378 -10.68 20.24 5.73
C VAL A 378 -9.25 20.77 5.84
N MET A 379 -8.28 20.02 5.32
CA MET A 379 -6.86 20.41 5.33
C MET A 379 -6.63 21.66 4.46
N GLY A 380 -7.13 21.67 3.23
CA GLY A 380 -6.99 22.82 2.34
C GLY A 380 -7.65 24.08 2.90
N ALA A 381 -8.87 23.95 3.42
CA ALA A 381 -9.58 25.07 4.04
C ALA A 381 -8.81 25.71 5.20
N MET A 382 -8.18 24.89 6.04
CA MET A 382 -7.37 25.35 7.18
C MET A 382 -6.18 26.23 6.74
N PHE A 383 -5.56 25.94 5.58
CA PHE A 383 -4.42 26.71 5.08
C PHE A 383 -4.82 27.93 4.25
N VAL A 384 -5.98 27.90 3.57
CA VAL A 384 -6.40 29.06 2.75
C VAL A 384 -7.32 30.02 3.50
N ALA A 385 -7.72 29.68 4.71
CA ALA A 385 -8.63 30.52 5.50
C ALA A 385 -8.01 31.87 5.88
N ASP A 386 -8.86 32.88 5.91
CA ASP A 386 -8.53 34.26 6.27
C ASP A 386 -8.13 34.38 7.74
N PRO A 387 -6.90 34.77 8.07
CA PRO A 387 -6.46 34.90 9.47
C PRO A 387 -7.06 36.10 10.19
N THR A 388 -7.66 37.05 9.48
CA THR A 388 -8.37 38.19 10.08
C THR A 388 -9.79 37.82 10.56
N MET A 389 -10.29 36.63 10.15
CA MET A 389 -11.58 36.12 10.54
C MET A 389 -11.49 35.49 11.95
N PRO A 390 -12.35 35.88 12.92
CA PRO A 390 -12.38 35.24 14.22
C PRO A 390 -12.85 33.78 14.13
N PHE A 391 -12.51 32.93 15.10
CA PHE A 391 -13.03 31.57 15.15
C PHE A 391 -14.55 31.56 15.38
N ILE A 392 -15.04 32.35 16.32
CA ILE A 392 -16.47 32.60 16.60
C ILE A 392 -16.69 34.09 16.82
N TYR A 393 -17.90 34.57 16.56
CA TYR A 393 -18.31 35.92 16.92
C TYR A 393 -18.86 35.94 18.36
N ASP A 394 -18.61 37.06 19.07
CA ASP A 394 -19.41 37.43 20.23
C ASP A 394 -20.80 37.83 19.75
N ASP A 395 -21.85 37.26 20.32
CA ASP A 395 -23.26 37.52 19.93
C ASP A 395 -23.63 39.01 19.97
N ASN A 396 -22.94 39.81 20.79
CA ASN A 396 -23.14 41.27 20.91
C ASN A 396 -22.31 42.07 19.88
N ALA A 397 -21.36 41.42 19.18
CA ALA A 397 -20.42 42.08 18.31
C ALA A 397 -20.40 41.49 16.85
N ILE A 398 -21.52 40.92 16.41
CA ILE A 398 -21.65 40.38 15.05
C ILE A 398 -21.60 41.53 14.04
N PRO A 399 -20.67 41.54 13.09
CA PRO A 399 -20.53 42.58 12.06
C PRO A 399 -21.79 42.68 11.17
N ASP A 400 -22.08 43.90 10.70
CA ASP A 400 -23.27 44.14 9.85
C ASP A 400 -23.22 43.35 8.53
N TYR A 401 -22.03 43.15 7.95
CA TYR A 401 -21.92 42.35 6.72
C TYR A 401 -22.29 40.88 6.96
N VAL A 402 -22.04 40.32 8.16
CA VAL A 402 -22.46 38.95 8.54
C VAL A 402 -23.98 38.94 8.76
N LYS A 403 -24.57 39.98 9.32
CA LYS A 403 -26.01 40.07 9.54
C LYS A 403 -26.80 40.02 8.23
N LEU A 404 -26.20 40.47 7.10
CA LEU A 404 -26.82 40.36 5.78
C LEU A 404 -26.99 38.90 5.34
N TYR A 405 -26.13 38.02 5.83
CA TYR A 405 -26.17 36.58 5.55
C TYR A 405 -26.82 35.78 6.69
N MET A 406 -27.38 36.45 7.72
CA MET A 406 -28.00 35.75 8.84
C MET A 406 -29.21 34.93 8.38
N ASN A 407 -28.90 33.67 8.13
CA ASN A 407 -29.83 32.60 7.84
C ASN A 407 -29.80 31.63 9.03
N PRO A 408 -30.94 31.01 9.43
CA PRO A 408 -30.95 29.98 10.47
C PRO A 408 -29.93 28.85 10.26
N ALA A 409 -29.58 28.59 8.99
CA ALA A 409 -28.60 27.57 8.62
C ALA A 409 -27.13 28.03 8.64
N LEU A 410 -26.79 29.27 9.09
CA LEU A 410 -25.42 29.67 9.31
C LEU A 410 -24.75 28.75 10.32
N PRO A 411 -23.51 28.28 10.04
CA PRO A 411 -22.80 27.35 10.92
C PRO A 411 -22.58 27.94 12.31
N ARG A 412 -22.85 27.16 13.33
CA ARG A 412 -22.73 27.54 14.74
C ARG A 412 -21.94 26.51 15.51
N ASP A 413 -21.23 26.97 16.54
CA ASP A 413 -20.59 26.08 17.51
C ASP A 413 -21.67 25.35 18.37
N PRO A 414 -21.30 24.36 19.18
CA PRO A 414 -22.22 23.62 20.05
C PRO A 414 -22.93 24.51 21.12
N ASN A 415 -22.42 25.73 21.40
CA ASN A 415 -23.02 26.68 22.31
C ASN A 415 -23.98 27.64 21.58
N GLY A 416 -24.08 27.57 20.27
CA GLY A 416 -24.96 28.38 19.44
C GLY A 416 -24.33 29.68 18.91
N HIS A 417 -23.02 29.94 19.12
CA HIS A 417 -22.33 31.10 18.56
C HIS A 417 -22.07 30.90 17.07
N ILE A 418 -22.17 31.97 16.28
CA ILE A 418 -21.90 31.93 14.84
C ILE A 418 -20.41 31.85 14.62
N TYR A 419 -20.00 30.91 13.76
CA TYR A 419 -18.60 30.83 13.28
C TYR A 419 -18.23 32.08 12.48
N GLY A 420 -16.94 32.42 12.47
CA GLY A 420 -16.42 33.53 11.69
C GLY A 420 -16.76 33.39 10.20
N VAL A 421 -17.00 34.52 9.53
CA VAL A 421 -17.25 34.60 8.08
C VAL A 421 -16.27 35.60 7.49
N SER A 422 -15.49 35.20 6.51
CA SER A 422 -14.59 36.10 5.79
C SER A 422 -15.42 37.05 4.90
N VAL A 423 -14.99 38.30 4.80
CA VAL A 423 -15.53 39.24 3.82
C VAL A 423 -15.32 38.82 2.37
N PHE A 424 -14.36 37.92 2.13
CA PHE A 424 -14.03 37.33 0.84
C PHE A 424 -14.64 35.95 0.59
N ASN A 425 -15.56 35.54 1.44
CA ASN A 425 -16.23 34.23 1.39
C ASN A 425 -16.80 33.92 -0.02
N GLU A 426 -17.54 34.85 -0.59
CA GLU A 426 -18.23 34.65 -1.88
C GLU A 426 -17.28 34.80 -3.09
N THR A 427 -16.23 35.63 -2.97
CA THR A 427 -15.32 35.93 -4.09
C THR A 427 -14.17 34.97 -4.22
N SER A 428 -13.67 34.44 -3.10
CA SER A 428 -12.47 33.62 -3.08
C SER A 428 -12.61 32.27 -2.38
N TYR A 429 -13.84 31.80 -2.17
CA TYR A 429 -14.10 30.49 -1.55
C TYR A 429 -13.37 30.30 -0.22
N ILE A 430 -13.39 31.32 0.64
CA ILE A 430 -12.75 31.28 1.96
C ILE A 430 -13.82 30.88 2.98
N TRP A 431 -13.88 29.60 3.28
CA TRP A 431 -14.86 29.05 4.19
C TRP A 431 -14.24 28.76 5.54
N HIS A 432 -15.04 28.81 6.58
CA HIS A 432 -14.60 28.49 7.93
C HIS A 432 -14.24 27.01 8.03
N PRO A 433 -12.99 26.63 8.40
CA PRO A 433 -12.54 25.24 8.39
C PRO A 433 -13.38 24.30 9.26
N GLN A 434 -13.81 24.77 10.45
CA GLN A 434 -14.67 24.00 11.35
C GLN A 434 -16.08 23.77 10.73
N ALA A 435 -16.62 24.76 10.03
CA ALA A 435 -17.89 24.59 9.33
C ALA A 435 -17.81 23.56 8.19
N ILE A 436 -16.66 23.48 7.51
CA ILE A 436 -16.38 22.43 6.52
C ILE A 436 -16.32 21.06 7.19
N LEU A 437 -15.67 20.95 8.34
CA LEU A 437 -15.57 19.70 9.09
C LEU A 437 -16.95 19.23 9.57
N GLU A 438 -17.81 20.14 10.01
CA GLU A 438 -19.11 19.82 10.58
C GLU A 438 -20.22 19.62 9.56
N ARG A 439 -20.04 20.11 8.30
CA ARG A 439 -21.09 20.01 7.26
C ARG A 439 -21.46 18.58 6.88
N GLN A 440 -20.57 17.62 7.11
CA GLN A 440 -20.75 16.26 6.64
C GLN A 440 -20.27 15.23 7.65
N ASP A 441 -21.10 14.22 7.86
CA ASP A 441 -20.74 13.00 8.58
C ASP A 441 -20.70 11.83 7.60
N THR A 442 -19.53 11.22 7.40
CA THR A 442 -19.38 10.03 6.56
C THR A 442 -18.82 8.89 7.39
N GLU A 443 -19.56 7.79 7.42
CA GLU A 443 -19.13 6.55 8.07
C GLU A 443 -19.24 5.38 7.11
N THR A 444 -18.15 4.63 6.98
CA THR A 444 -18.09 3.39 6.20
C THR A 444 -17.87 2.22 7.13
N GLN A 445 -18.79 1.25 7.10
CA GLN A 445 -18.66 -0.03 7.77
C GLN A 445 -18.40 -1.12 6.75
N SER A 446 -17.40 -1.96 6.99
CA SER A 446 -17.09 -3.10 6.11
C SER A 446 -16.98 -4.37 6.92
N PHE A 447 -17.48 -5.45 6.35
CA PHE A 447 -17.28 -6.80 6.86
C PHE A 447 -16.89 -7.72 5.71
N ARG A 448 -15.80 -8.46 5.88
CA ARG A 448 -15.25 -9.31 4.83
C ARG A 448 -14.71 -10.61 5.42
N VAL A 449 -14.90 -11.68 4.66
CA VAL A 449 -14.31 -13.00 4.92
C VAL A 449 -13.54 -13.39 3.68
N ARG A 450 -12.27 -13.72 3.85
CA ARG A 450 -11.36 -14.10 2.77
C ARG A 450 -10.60 -15.34 3.16
N GLY A 451 -10.29 -16.18 2.20
CA GLY A 451 -9.43 -17.31 2.49
C GLY A 451 -9.26 -18.28 1.35
N THR A 452 -8.42 -19.27 1.59
CA THR A 452 -8.18 -20.39 0.70
C THR A 452 -8.37 -21.71 1.47
N ALA A 453 -8.95 -22.68 0.81
CA ALA A 453 -8.96 -24.07 1.25
C ALA A 453 -8.27 -24.90 0.17
N TYR A 454 -7.35 -25.79 0.56
CA TYR A 454 -6.59 -26.58 -0.39
C TYR A 454 -6.41 -28.02 0.01
N ALA A 455 -6.22 -28.87 -0.98
CA ALA A 455 -5.85 -30.27 -0.82
C ALA A 455 -4.62 -30.56 -1.68
N ASN A 456 -3.56 -31.07 -1.06
CA ASN A 456 -2.34 -31.53 -1.71
C ASN A 456 -2.34 -33.05 -1.75
N PHE A 457 -2.33 -33.60 -2.95
CA PHE A 457 -2.29 -35.02 -3.21
C PHE A 457 -0.94 -35.43 -3.77
N SER A 458 -0.19 -36.28 -3.06
CA SER A 458 1.17 -36.70 -3.41
C SER A 458 1.18 -38.22 -3.70
N PRO A 459 0.73 -38.67 -4.90
CA PRO A 459 0.53 -40.09 -5.22
C PRO A 459 1.85 -40.85 -5.41
N ILE A 460 2.89 -40.16 -5.86
CA ILE A 460 4.22 -40.68 -6.08
C ILE A 460 5.27 -39.66 -5.64
N LYS A 461 6.48 -40.12 -5.33
CA LYS A 461 7.58 -39.23 -4.93
C LYS A 461 7.86 -38.19 -6.00
N GLY A 462 7.90 -36.93 -5.60
CA GLY A 462 8.15 -35.78 -6.46
C GLY A 462 6.93 -35.19 -7.16
N LEU A 463 5.78 -35.84 -7.19
CA LEU A 463 4.54 -35.30 -7.74
C LEU A 463 3.59 -34.81 -6.63
N VAL A 464 3.19 -33.56 -6.71
CA VAL A 464 2.16 -32.96 -5.85
C VAL A 464 1.08 -32.34 -6.76
N VAL A 465 -0.15 -32.82 -6.63
CA VAL A 465 -1.33 -32.24 -7.28
C VAL A 465 -2.09 -31.45 -6.25
N THR A 466 -2.29 -30.17 -6.51
CA THR A 466 -3.00 -29.25 -5.61
C THR A 466 -4.32 -28.83 -6.24
N SER A 467 -5.41 -28.96 -5.49
CA SER A 467 -6.68 -28.30 -5.76
C SER A 467 -6.89 -27.24 -4.69
N ARG A 468 -7.01 -25.97 -5.10
CA ARG A 468 -7.16 -24.82 -4.20
C ARG A 468 -8.41 -24.03 -4.58
N PHE A 469 -9.28 -23.84 -3.61
CA PHE A 469 -10.45 -22.99 -3.70
C PHE A 469 -10.22 -21.74 -2.86
N GLY A 470 -10.23 -20.58 -3.50
CA GLY A 470 -10.14 -19.28 -2.85
C GLY A 470 -11.48 -18.57 -2.86
N PHE A 471 -11.79 -17.84 -1.82
CA PHE A 471 -13.02 -17.06 -1.73
C PHE A 471 -12.79 -15.73 -1.01
N GLN A 472 -13.56 -14.74 -1.42
CA GLN A 472 -13.69 -13.47 -0.72
C GLN A 472 -15.14 -13.02 -0.81
N GLY A 473 -15.81 -12.95 0.33
CA GLY A 473 -17.19 -12.47 0.43
C GLY A 473 -17.29 -11.35 1.45
N GLY A 474 -18.17 -10.39 1.22
CA GLY A 474 -18.40 -9.34 2.19
C GLY A 474 -19.14 -8.15 1.62
N TYR A 475 -19.43 -7.20 2.50
CA TYR A 475 -20.12 -5.97 2.16
C TYR A 475 -19.38 -4.75 2.70
N SER A 476 -19.62 -3.63 2.04
CA SER A 476 -19.25 -2.29 2.52
C SER A 476 -20.49 -1.42 2.49
N HIS A 477 -20.81 -0.80 3.61
CA HIS A 477 -21.95 0.09 3.78
C HIS A 477 -21.43 1.47 4.16
N THR A 478 -21.72 2.47 3.30
CA THR A 478 -21.32 3.87 3.55
C THR A 478 -22.58 4.70 3.73
N ASN A 479 -22.66 5.39 4.85
CA ASN A 479 -23.65 6.40 5.13
C ASN A 479 -23.01 7.78 5.12
N THR A 480 -23.58 8.70 4.37
CA THR A 480 -23.18 10.10 4.36
C THR A 480 -24.39 10.95 4.73
N TYR A 481 -24.24 11.72 5.77
CA TYR A 481 -25.22 12.71 6.20
C TYR A 481 -24.66 14.11 5.98
N ASN A 482 -25.41 14.94 5.26
CA ASN A 482 -25.08 16.34 5.05
C ASN A 482 -26.03 17.18 5.90
N HIS A 483 -25.44 18.01 6.77
CA HIS A 483 -26.19 18.96 7.58
C HIS A 483 -26.73 20.11 6.72
N GLU A 484 -27.84 20.68 7.11
CA GLU A 484 -28.29 21.93 6.52
C GLU A 484 -27.37 23.06 7.02
N VAL A 485 -26.57 23.58 6.11
CA VAL A 485 -25.57 24.60 6.43
C VAL A 485 -25.40 25.56 5.28
N TYR A 486 -25.44 26.85 5.59
CA TYR A 486 -25.17 27.93 4.67
C TYR A 486 -23.75 28.43 4.87
N ILE A 487 -22.80 27.90 4.13
CA ILE A 487 -21.40 28.32 4.17
C ILE A 487 -21.17 29.51 3.26
N SER A 488 -21.76 29.49 2.06
CA SER A 488 -21.74 30.57 1.09
C SER A 488 -22.91 30.39 0.09
N ALA A 489 -23.23 31.41 -0.68
CA ALA A 489 -24.19 31.30 -1.79
C ALA A 489 -23.83 30.24 -2.81
N LYS A 490 -22.52 29.94 -2.97
CA LYS A 490 -22.01 28.93 -3.90
C LYS A 490 -22.05 27.52 -3.32
N THR A 491 -22.12 27.37 -2.00
CA THR A 491 -22.05 26.07 -1.30
C THR A 491 -23.12 25.91 -0.24
N ASN A 492 -24.29 26.52 -0.47
CA ASN A 492 -25.43 26.23 0.38
C ASN A 492 -25.77 24.73 0.29
N GLN A 493 -25.75 24.04 1.42
CA GLN A 493 -25.98 22.61 1.51
C GLN A 493 -27.32 22.34 2.18
N ALA A 494 -28.25 21.76 1.43
CA ALA A 494 -29.49 21.26 2.00
C ALA A 494 -29.25 19.95 2.74
N MET A 495 -29.96 19.74 3.84
CA MET A 495 -29.97 18.51 4.61
C MET A 495 -30.26 17.32 3.72
N SER A 496 -29.38 16.31 3.73
CA SER A 496 -29.56 15.10 2.94
C SER A 496 -28.92 13.88 3.58
N ILE A 497 -29.42 12.71 3.24
CA ILE A 497 -28.83 11.44 3.61
C ILE A 497 -28.60 10.58 2.36
N SER A 498 -27.39 10.06 2.24
CA SER A 498 -27.03 9.08 1.22
C SER A 498 -26.59 7.79 1.88
N GLY A 499 -27.11 6.67 1.39
CA GLY A 499 -26.61 5.34 1.74
C GLY A 499 -26.13 4.61 0.49
N SER A 500 -25.01 3.95 0.59
CA SER A 500 -24.55 3.03 -0.46
C SER A 500 -24.11 1.71 0.14
N THR A 501 -24.52 0.61 -0.49
CA THR A 501 -24.07 -0.74 -0.14
C THR A 501 -23.39 -1.34 -1.35
N ASN A 502 -22.24 -1.96 -1.12
CA ASN A 502 -21.50 -2.70 -2.13
C ASN A 502 -21.28 -4.11 -1.59
N ASP A 503 -21.98 -5.09 -2.16
CA ASP A 503 -21.83 -6.50 -1.86
C ASP A 503 -20.93 -7.13 -2.91
N ARG A 504 -19.93 -7.86 -2.48
CA ARG A 504 -18.98 -8.53 -3.37
C ARG A 504 -18.78 -9.97 -2.97
N LEU A 505 -18.85 -10.85 -3.96
CA LEU A 505 -18.47 -12.24 -3.85
C LEU A 505 -17.46 -12.56 -4.96
N TYR A 506 -16.24 -12.87 -4.57
CA TYR A 506 -15.18 -13.37 -5.45
C TYR A 506 -14.87 -14.81 -5.07
N TYR A 507 -14.68 -15.67 -6.06
CA TYR A 507 -14.13 -17.00 -5.88
C TYR A 507 -13.16 -17.35 -7.01
N GLN A 508 -12.16 -18.17 -6.66
CA GLN A 508 -11.21 -18.74 -7.59
C GLN A 508 -11.10 -20.24 -7.33
N TRP A 509 -10.91 -21.00 -8.39
CA TRP A 509 -10.62 -22.43 -8.30
C TRP A 509 -9.43 -22.75 -9.17
N GLU A 510 -8.38 -23.25 -8.53
CA GLU A 510 -7.11 -23.54 -9.17
C GLU A 510 -6.77 -25.02 -8.99
N ASN A 511 -6.35 -25.65 -10.07
CA ASN A 511 -5.90 -27.03 -10.06
C ASN A 511 -4.57 -27.09 -10.79
N PHE A 512 -3.52 -27.53 -10.10
CA PHE A 512 -2.21 -27.61 -10.69
C PHE A 512 -1.40 -28.76 -10.12
N ALA A 513 -0.46 -29.28 -10.93
CA ALA A 513 0.44 -30.36 -10.58
C ALA A 513 1.90 -29.88 -10.67
N ASN A 514 2.67 -30.13 -9.64
CA ASN A 514 4.12 -29.91 -9.59
C ASN A 514 4.82 -31.26 -9.56
N TYR A 515 5.78 -31.45 -10.45
CA TYR A 515 6.63 -32.61 -10.48
C TYR A 515 8.10 -32.21 -10.43
N THR A 516 8.82 -32.74 -9.45
CA THR A 516 10.26 -32.52 -9.26
C THR A 516 10.98 -33.86 -9.26
N ARG A 517 12.02 -33.98 -10.07
CA ARG A 517 12.85 -35.17 -10.15
C ARG A 517 14.32 -34.85 -10.35
N SER A 518 15.16 -35.40 -9.47
CA SER A 518 16.59 -35.33 -9.61
C SER A 518 17.13 -36.65 -10.20
N PHE A 519 18.06 -36.55 -11.14
CA PHE A 519 18.78 -37.68 -11.74
C PHE A 519 20.23 -37.30 -12.02
N GLY A 520 21.13 -37.93 -11.26
CA GLY A 520 22.54 -37.54 -11.25
C GLY A 520 22.71 -36.11 -10.78
N GLN A 521 23.35 -35.27 -11.60
CA GLN A 521 23.53 -33.82 -11.33
C GLN A 521 22.44 -32.95 -11.94
N HIS A 522 21.42 -33.52 -12.57
CA HIS A 522 20.29 -32.80 -13.15
C HIS A 522 19.10 -32.80 -12.19
N GLU A 523 18.44 -31.66 -12.12
CA GLU A 523 17.13 -31.56 -11.52
C GLU A 523 16.15 -30.98 -12.54
N LEU A 524 15.02 -31.64 -12.71
CA LEU A 524 13.92 -31.22 -13.58
C LEU A 524 12.70 -30.89 -12.72
N THR A 525 12.13 -29.73 -12.94
CA THR A 525 10.85 -29.31 -12.37
C THR A 525 9.87 -29.06 -13.51
N ALA A 526 8.65 -29.54 -13.38
CA ALA A 526 7.58 -29.28 -14.32
C ALA A 526 6.31 -28.94 -13.56
N MET A 527 5.54 -27.96 -14.05
CA MET A 527 4.26 -27.57 -13.47
C MET A 527 3.28 -27.30 -14.61
N ALA A 528 2.04 -27.75 -14.43
CA ALA A 528 0.93 -27.40 -15.30
C ALA A 528 -0.33 -27.18 -14.46
N GLY A 529 -1.16 -26.25 -14.87
CA GLY A 529 -2.36 -25.92 -14.11
C GLY A 529 -3.40 -25.13 -14.89
N MET A 530 -4.55 -24.98 -14.25
CA MET A 530 -5.65 -24.14 -14.69
C MET A 530 -6.20 -23.32 -13.51
N SER A 531 -6.75 -22.15 -13.82
CA SER A 531 -7.43 -21.28 -12.87
C SER A 531 -8.75 -20.80 -13.48
N TYR A 532 -9.80 -20.79 -12.67
CA TYR A 532 -11.06 -20.14 -12.95
C TYR A 532 -11.35 -19.13 -11.86
N GLN A 533 -11.78 -17.92 -12.23
CA GLN A 533 -12.08 -16.84 -11.32
C GLN A 533 -13.42 -16.21 -11.69
N GLN A 534 -14.22 -15.86 -10.69
CA GLN A 534 -15.44 -15.10 -10.90
C GLN A 534 -15.62 -14.08 -9.78
N THR A 535 -16.06 -12.88 -10.15
CA THR A 535 -16.48 -11.81 -9.24
C THR A 535 -17.92 -11.47 -9.52
N ASN A 536 -18.75 -11.51 -8.50
CA ASN A 536 -20.10 -10.99 -8.52
C ASN A 536 -20.13 -9.76 -7.61
N THR A 537 -20.54 -8.62 -8.12
CA THR A 537 -20.68 -7.38 -7.35
C THR A 537 -22.11 -6.88 -7.51
N ASP A 538 -22.72 -6.50 -6.41
CA ASP A 538 -24.01 -5.82 -6.41
C ASP A 538 -23.88 -4.51 -5.63
N ASN A 539 -24.26 -3.42 -6.24
CA ASN A 539 -24.22 -2.11 -5.61
C ASN A 539 -25.59 -1.48 -5.59
N LEU A 540 -25.93 -0.85 -4.48
CA LEU A 540 -27.14 -0.07 -4.31
C LEU A 540 -26.76 1.27 -3.68
N ARG A 541 -27.25 2.36 -4.27
CA ARG A 541 -27.13 3.70 -3.72
C ARG A 541 -28.51 4.37 -3.69
N ALA A 542 -28.79 5.02 -2.59
CA ALA A 542 -29.97 5.87 -2.45
C ALA A 542 -29.58 7.21 -1.82
N THR A 543 -30.24 8.28 -2.22
CA THR A 543 -30.08 9.62 -1.62
C THR A 543 -31.47 10.22 -1.41
N ALA A 544 -31.69 10.82 -0.24
CA ALA A 544 -32.92 11.48 0.15
C ALA A 544 -32.62 12.88 0.68
N TYR A 545 -33.49 13.84 0.41
CA TYR A 545 -33.30 15.27 0.70
C TYR A 545 -34.37 15.82 1.63
N GLN A 546 -34.03 16.91 2.33
CA GLN A 546 -34.90 17.61 3.24
C GLN A 546 -35.51 16.70 4.31
N LEU A 547 -34.66 16.26 5.26
CA LEU A 547 -35.15 15.53 6.43
C LEU A 547 -35.95 16.44 7.35
N THR A 548 -36.86 15.88 8.11
CA THR A 548 -37.76 16.62 8.98
C THR A 548 -37.01 17.36 10.11
N MET A 549 -35.92 16.79 10.61
CA MET A 549 -35.11 17.34 11.70
C MET A 549 -33.65 16.92 11.56
N ASP A 550 -32.75 17.82 11.94
CA ASP A 550 -31.33 17.52 12.05
C ASP A 550 -30.95 17.01 13.44
N VAL A 551 -31.45 15.84 13.79
CA VAL A 551 -31.07 15.15 15.03
C VAL A 551 -30.76 13.68 14.71
N PRO A 552 -29.80 13.03 15.42
CA PRO A 552 -29.34 11.68 15.06
C PRO A 552 -30.45 10.64 14.92
N ASN A 553 -31.49 10.72 15.78
CA ASN A 553 -32.62 9.80 15.77
C ASN A 553 -33.57 9.96 14.58
N PHE A 554 -33.42 10.99 13.77
CA PHE A 554 -34.23 11.26 12.57
C PHE A 554 -33.43 11.11 11.24
N ARG A 555 -32.18 10.75 11.32
CA ARG A 555 -31.30 10.56 10.15
C ARG A 555 -31.59 9.24 9.42
N TYR A 556 -32.83 9.09 8.92
CA TYR A 556 -33.29 7.96 8.13
C TYR A 556 -33.94 8.43 6.83
N MET A 557 -33.78 7.69 5.75
CA MET A 557 -34.35 8.03 4.44
C MET A 557 -35.86 8.19 4.48
N ASN A 558 -36.56 7.44 5.32
CA ASN A 558 -38.00 7.52 5.47
C ASN A 558 -38.48 8.87 6.06
N ASN A 559 -37.61 9.64 6.67
CA ASN A 559 -37.93 10.96 7.23
C ASN A 559 -37.72 12.10 6.25
N ALA A 560 -37.38 11.80 4.99
CA ALA A 560 -37.24 12.78 3.93
C ALA A 560 -38.61 13.28 3.47
N VAL A 561 -38.75 14.59 3.41
CA VAL A 561 -40.02 15.26 2.98
C VAL A 561 -40.04 15.55 1.47
N ASN A 562 -38.86 15.68 0.86
CA ASN A 562 -38.77 15.92 -0.59
C ASN A 562 -38.60 14.58 -1.35
N THR A 563 -39.70 13.90 -1.56
CA THR A 563 -39.71 12.63 -2.28
C THR A 563 -39.46 12.78 -3.79
N SER A 564 -39.71 13.98 -4.36
CA SER A 564 -39.46 14.24 -5.78
C SER A 564 -37.98 14.29 -6.17
N GLN A 565 -37.09 14.54 -5.21
CA GLN A 565 -35.64 14.59 -5.40
C GLN A 565 -34.92 13.31 -4.94
N MET A 566 -35.64 12.32 -4.42
CA MET A 566 -35.04 11.04 -4.08
C MET A 566 -34.44 10.37 -5.32
N SER A 567 -33.26 9.84 -5.16
CA SER A 567 -32.58 9.08 -6.21
C SER A 567 -32.18 7.69 -5.70
N VAL A 568 -32.39 6.70 -6.55
CA VAL A 568 -31.96 5.31 -6.31
C VAL A 568 -31.24 4.85 -7.56
N GLY A 569 -30.11 4.17 -7.38
CA GLY A 569 -29.32 3.59 -8.46
C GLY A 569 -28.59 2.37 -7.98
N GLY A 570 -28.22 1.51 -8.89
CA GLY A 570 -27.44 0.31 -8.63
C GLY A 570 -27.54 -0.65 -9.80
N GLN A 571 -26.56 -1.54 -9.90
CA GLN A 571 -26.55 -2.60 -10.90
C GLN A 571 -25.71 -3.78 -10.43
N PRO A 572 -26.11 -5.03 -10.74
CA PRO A 572 -25.26 -6.17 -10.57
C PRO A 572 -24.19 -6.24 -11.67
N GLU A 573 -23.03 -6.78 -11.32
CA GLU A 573 -21.94 -7.01 -12.24
C GLU A 573 -21.36 -8.41 -12.01
N VAL A 574 -21.14 -9.16 -13.09
CA VAL A 574 -20.51 -10.46 -13.07
C VAL A 574 -19.32 -10.46 -14.03
N ARG A 575 -18.14 -10.80 -13.52
CA ARG A 575 -16.91 -10.94 -14.31
C ARG A 575 -16.32 -12.32 -14.11
N ALA A 576 -15.83 -12.93 -15.18
CA ALA A 576 -15.22 -14.26 -15.13
C ALA A 576 -13.97 -14.32 -16.02
N ASN A 577 -12.92 -14.96 -15.48
CA ASN A 577 -11.66 -15.19 -16.17
C ASN A 577 -11.28 -16.68 -16.11
N MET A 578 -10.60 -17.18 -17.13
CA MET A 578 -10.10 -18.54 -17.15
C MET A 578 -8.68 -18.57 -17.70
N SER A 579 -7.83 -19.43 -17.15
CA SER A 579 -6.42 -19.47 -17.49
C SER A 579 -5.88 -20.89 -17.52
N TYR A 580 -4.91 -21.11 -18.41
CA TYR A 580 -4.06 -22.30 -18.44
C TYR A 580 -2.60 -21.86 -18.36
N PHE A 581 -1.81 -22.56 -17.56
CA PHE A 581 -0.42 -22.18 -17.34
C PHE A 581 0.48 -23.38 -17.13
N GLY A 582 1.77 -23.20 -17.46
CA GLY A 582 2.79 -24.21 -17.26
C GLY A 582 4.16 -23.58 -17.05
N ARG A 583 5.02 -24.35 -16.38
CA ARG A 583 6.41 -24.01 -16.09
C ARG A 583 7.27 -25.24 -16.28
N ILE A 584 8.44 -25.06 -16.86
CA ILE A 584 9.48 -26.08 -16.93
C ILE A 584 10.77 -25.43 -16.40
N GLY A 585 11.41 -26.05 -15.44
CA GLY A 585 12.70 -25.66 -14.89
C GLY A 585 13.70 -26.82 -15.02
N TRP A 586 14.94 -26.48 -15.32
CA TRP A 586 16.06 -27.42 -15.37
C TRP A 586 17.26 -26.81 -14.70
N SER A 587 17.93 -27.59 -13.83
CA SER A 587 19.22 -27.20 -13.28
C SER A 587 20.25 -28.33 -13.44
N TYR A 588 21.52 -27.95 -13.54
CA TYR A 588 22.64 -28.87 -13.64
C TYR A 588 23.72 -28.53 -12.60
N ALA A 589 24.01 -29.48 -11.73
CA ALA A 589 25.07 -29.42 -10.72
C ALA A 589 25.01 -28.17 -9.82
N ASN A 590 23.83 -27.57 -9.59
CA ASN A 590 23.64 -26.30 -8.92
C ASN A 590 24.49 -25.15 -9.53
N ARG A 591 24.79 -25.23 -10.83
CA ARG A 591 25.57 -24.24 -11.58
C ARG A 591 24.77 -23.52 -12.64
N TYR A 592 24.06 -24.27 -13.47
CA TYR A 592 23.26 -23.73 -14.57
C TYR A 592 21.79 -23.95 -14.30
N PHE A 593 21.01 -22.91 -14.52
CA PHE A 593 19.57 -22.89 -14.29
C PHE A 593 18.88 -22.31 -15.53
N VAL A 594 17.82 -22.96 -16.00
CA VAL A 594 16.97 -22.45 -17.08
C VAL A 594 15.52 -22.70 -16.68
N GLN A 595 14.68 -21.69 -16.81
CA GLN A 595 13.25 -21.79 -16.56
C GLN A 595 12.47 -21.16 -17.70
N ALA A 596 11.41 -21.81 -18.15
CA ALA A 596 10.46 -21.29 -19.11
C ALA A 596 9.05 -21.36 -18.53
N ASN A 597 8.27 -20.29 -18.70
CA ASN A 597 6.86 -20.25 -18.33
C ASN A 597 6.02 -19.89 -19.55
N PHE A 598 4.82 -20.42 -19.59
CA PHE A 598 3.80 -20.08 -20.57
C PHE A 598 2.45 -19.99 -19.88
N ARG A 599 1.70 -18.92 -20.17
CA ARG A 599 0.34 -18.75 -19.70
C ARG A 599 -0.57 -18.26 -20.82
N ALA A 600 -1.78 -18.80 -20.85
CA ALA A 600 -2.87 -18.38 -21.72
C ALA A 600 -4.06 -17.98 -20.86
N ASP A 601 -4.51 -16.73 -21.01
CA ASP A 601 -5.62 -16.15 -20.23
C ASP A 601 -6.78 -15.80 -21.16
N ALA A 602 -7.99 -16.26 -20.85
CA ALA A 602 -9.22 -15.73 -21.38
C ALA A 602 -9.79 -14.73 -20.38
N TYR A 603 -9.87 -13.46 -20.82
CA TYR A 603 -10.34 -12.38 -19.97
C TYR A 603 -11.82 -12.05 -20.19
N ASP A 604 -12.42 -11.35 -19.28
CA ASP A 604 -13.82 -11.05 -19.14
C ASP A 604 -14.49 -10.54 -20.43
N SER A 605 -15.68 -11.09 -20.70
CA SER A 605 -16.49 -10.77 -21.86
C SER A 605 -17.08 -9.36 -21.86
N SER A 606 -17.21 -8.71 -20.71
CA SER A 606 -17.63 -7.32 -20.64
C SER A 606 -16.54 -6.34 -21.10
N LYS A 607 -15.28 -6.78 -21.10
CA LYS A 607 -14.12 -5.95 -21.40
C LYS A 607 -13.65 -6.08 -22.86
N LEU A 608 -13.75 -7.30 -23.45
CA LEU A 608 -13.12 -7.63 -24.73
C LEU A 608 -14.04 -8.43 -25.64
N ASP A 609 -13.96 -8.15 -26.95
CA ASP A 609 -14.61 -8.95 -27.98
C ASP A 609 -14.08 -10.38 -27.96
N LYS A 610 -14.89 -11.34 -28.39
CA LYS A 610 -14.55 -12.78 -28.41
C LYS A 610 -13.24 -13.10 -29.16
N ASN A 611 -12.86 -12.31 -30.16
CA ASN A 611 -11.67 -12.51 -30.96
C ASN A 611 -10.39 -12.01 -30.26
N HIS A 612 -10.52 -11.19 -29.21
CA HIS A 612 -9.41 -10.55 -28.50
C HIS A 612 -9.34 -10.95 -27.00
N ARG A 613 -10.14 -11.93 -26.55
CA ARG A 613 -10.16 -12.38 -25.13
C ARG A 613 -8.97 -13.20 -24.71
N TRP A 614 -8.35 -13.94 -25.64
CA TRP A 614 -7.22 -14.79 -25.31
C TRP A 614 -5.89 -14.07 -25.46
N GLY A 615 -5.08 -14.08 -24.39
CA GLY A 615 -3.72 -13.57 -24.33
C GLY A 615 -2.73 -14.67 -24.02
N TYR A 616 -1.51 -14.49 -24.53
CA TYR A 616 -0.43 -15.46 -24.40
C TYR A 616 0.80 -14.77 -23.84
N PHE A 617 1.32 -15.28 -22.74
CA PHE A 617 2.38 -14.68 -21.94
C PHE A 617 3.55 -15.65 -21.77
N PRO A 618 4.47 -15.70 -22.75
CA PRO A 618 5.70 -16.49 -22.64
C PRO A 618 6.76 -15.76 -21.83
N SER A 619 7.59 -16.52 -21.11
CA SER A 619 8.80 -15.99 -20.48
C SER A 619 9.89 -17.05 -20.37
N VAL A 620 11.14 -16.60 -20.32
CA VAL A 620 12.32 -17.43 -20.12
C VAL A 620 13.31 -16.73 -19.20
N SER A 621 13.96 -17.49 -18.34
CA SER A 621 15.05 -16.99 -17.49
C SER A 621 16.17 -18.01 -17.39
N ALA A 622 17.40 -17.52 -17.19
CA ALA A 622 18.58 -18.32 -17.05
C ALA A 622 19.46 -17.80 -15.88
N GLY A 623 20.17 -18.70 -15.24
CA GLY A 623 21.10 -18.37 -14.17
C GLY A 623 22.38 -19.20 -14.25
N TRP A 624 23.51 -18.57 -13.91
CA TRP A 624 24.82 -19.24 -13.82
C TRP A 624 25.46 -18.92 -12.47
N THR A 625 25.54 -19.93 -11.62
CA THR A 625 26.25 -19.81 -10.33
C THR A 625 27.75 -20.03 -10.57
N ILE A 626 28.44 -18.95 -10.93
CA ILE A 626 29.88 -18.90 -11.27
C ILE A 626 30.71 -19.43 -10.12
N SER A 627 30.34 -19.12 -8.89
CA SER A 627 31.05 -19.57 -7.69
C SER A 627 31.09 -21.10 -7.52
N ASN A 628 30.22 -21.85 -8.20
CA ASN A 628 30.21 -23.32 -8.12
C ASN A 628 31.05 -23.99 -9.24
N GLU A 629 31.68 -23.19 -10.09
CA GLU A 629 32.57 -23.70 -11.12
C GLU A 629 33.88 -24.17 -10.54
N PRO A 630 34.49 -25.26 -11.10
CA PRO A 630 35.77 -25.81 -10.61
C PRO A 630 36.91 -24.78 -10.60
N PHE A 631 36.93 -23.86 -11.59
CA PHE A 631 37.97 -22.82 -11.68
C PHE A 631 37.87 -21.76 -10.59
N MET A 632 36.72 -21.64 -9.90
CA MET A 632 36.51 -20.69 -8.82
C MET A 632 36.94 -21.18 -7.46
N GLN A 633 37.29 -22.47 -7.29
CA GLN A 633 37.59 -23.03 -5.95
C GLN A 633 38.77 -22.33 -5.29
N GLY A 634 39.81 -21.99 -6.04
CA GLY A 634 41.00 -21.27 -5.52
C GLY A 634 40.68 -19.82 -5.20
N VAL A 635 39.83 -19.18 -6.00
CA VAL A 635 39.39 -17.77 -5.84
C VAL A 635 38.49 -17.63 -4.61
N LYS A 636 37.58 -18.58 -4.38
CA LYS A 636 36.69 -18.59 -3.21
C LYS A 636 37.45 -18.43 -1.89
N SER A 637 38.50 -19.22 -1.71
CA SER A 637 39.29 -19.20 -0.46
C SER A 637 40.14 -17.95 -0.32
N SER A 638 40.66 -17.37 -1.45
CA SER A 638 41.59 -16.24 -1.39
C SER A 638 40.90 -14.89 -1.14
N ILE A 639 39.67 -14.68 -1.64
CA ILE A 639 38.94 -13.42 -1.48
C ILE A 639 37.68 -13.54 -0.57
N GLY A 640 37.48 -14.70 0.08
CA GLY A 640 36.34 -14.93 0.95
C GLY A 640 34.99 -14.94 0.24
N LEU A 641 34.99 -15.31 -1.06
CA LEU A 641 33.78 -15.42 -1.88
C LEU A 641 32.95 -16.63 -1.46
N SER A 642 31.71 -16.45 -1.05
CA SER A 642 30.77 -17.52 -0.71
C SER A 642 29.89 -17.90 -1.90
N PHE A 643 29.35 -16.89 -2.60
CA PHE A 643 28.39 -17.06 -3.69
C PHE A 643 28.54 -15.96 -4.73
N LEU A 644 28.48 -16.35 -6.03
CA LEU A 644 28.44 -15.43 -7.15
C LEU A 644 27.54 -16.03 -8.24
N LYS A 645 26.46 -15.35 -8.59
CA LYS A 645 25.49 -15.78 -9.60
C LYS A 645 25.16 -14.65 -10.57
N LEU A 646 25.20 -14.96 -11.86
CA LEU A 646 24.67 -14.12 -12.93
C LEU A 646 23.30 -14.67 -13.34
N ARG A 647 22.34 -13.77 -13.57
CA ARG A 647 20.99 -14.13 -14.02
C ARG A 647 20.53 -13.18 -15.13
N ALA A 648 19.67 -13.71 -16.01
CA ALA A 648 19.03 -12.94 -17.06
C ALA A 648 17.62 -13.47 -17.30
N SER A 649 16.70 -12.57 -17.58
CA SER A 649 15.33 -12.94 -17.90
C SER A 649 14.71 -12.07 -18.98
N TRP A 650 13.75 -12.66 -19.70
CA TRP A 650 12.87 -11.98 -20.65
C TRP A 650 11.46 -12.52 -20.49
N GLY A 651 10.47 -11.64 -20.59
CA GLY A 651 9.09 -12.08 -20.53
C GLY A 651 8.09 -11.04 -21.02
N VAL A 652 6.86 -11.51 -21.22
CA VAL A 652 5.71 -10.72 -21.66
C VAL A 652 4.59 -10.87 -20.65
N ASN A 653 4.01 -9.74 -20.22
CA ASN A 653 2.86 -9.68 -19.32
C ASN A 653 1.81 -8.71 -19.85
N GLY A 654 0.55 -8.89 -19.44
CA GLY A 654 -0.54 -7.98 -19.76
C GLY A 654 -0.84 -6.98 -18.65
N ASN A 655 -1.52 -5.89 -19.03
CA ASN A 655 -2.16 -4.96 -18.07
C ASN A 655 -3.60 -4.69 -18.53
N VAL A 656 -4.54 -5.08 -17.69
CA VAL A 656 -5.99 -4.96 -17.95
C VAL A 656 -6.64 -3.78 -17.24
N ASN A 657 -5.89 -3.06 -16.40
CA ASN A 657 -6.43 -2.00 -15.53
C ASN A 657 -7.02 -0.82 -16.32
N ALA A 658 -6.59 -0.61 -17.55
CA ALA A 658 -7.10 0.43 -18.45
C ALA A 658 -8.44 0.07 -19.13
N LEU A 659 -8.80 -1.23 -19.19
CA LEU A 659 -9.97 -1.69 -19.93
C LEU A 659 -11.28 -1.28 -19.23
N GLY A 660 -12.08 -0.45 -19.93
CA GLY A 660 -13.46 -0.16 -19.56
C GLY A 660 -14.44 -1.23 -20.04
N GLU A 661 -15.68 -1.15 -19.58
CA GLU A 661 -16.73 -2.09 -19.99
C GLU A 661 -17.32 -1.72 -21.34
N TYR A 662 -17.55 -2.72 -22.16
CA TYR A 662 -18.25 -2.64 -23.47
C TYR A 662 -17.68 -1.57 -24.42
N GLN A 663 -16.43 -1.14 -24.27
CA GLN A 663 -15.77 -0.19 -25.16
C GLN A 663 -15.64 -0.74 -26.59
N TYR A 664 -15.74 -2.06 -26.74
CA TYR A 664 -15.70 -2.75 -28.02
C TYR A 664 -17.08 -2.85 -28.70
N ALA A 665 -18.17 -2.59 -27.98
CA ALA A 665 -19.54 -2.79 -28.43
C ALA A 665 -20.34 -1.50 -28.46
N SER A 666 -21.35 -1.45 -29.31
CA SER A 666 -22.32 -0.33 -29.29
C SER A 666 -23.17 -0.41 -28.03
N SER A 667 -23.29 0.69 -27.33
CA SER A 667 -24.12 0.82 -26.13
C SER A 667 -25.14 1.94 -26.31
N LEU A 668 -26.25 1.83 -25.58
CA LEU A 668 -27.28 2.85 -25.49
C LEU A 668 -27.18 3.54 -24.14
N GLU A 669 -27.29 4.85 -24.14
CA GLU A 669 -27.36 5.68 -22.95
C GLU A 669 -28.82 6.17 -22.78
N SER A 670 -29.36 5.98 -21.57
CA SER A 670 -30.62 6.59 -21.17
C SER A 670 -30.36 7.63 -20.07
N ASN A 671 -30.89 8.81 -20.22
CA ASN A 671 -30.76 9.86 -19.23
C ASN A 671 -31.97 10.77 -19.29
N LYS A 672 -32.47 11.17 -18.11
CA LYS A 672 -33.58 12.16 -18.03
C LYS A 672 -33.26 13.48 -18.70
N ASN A 673 -31.99 13.85 -18.87
CA ASN A 673 -31.59 15.07 -19.60
C ASN A 673 -31.79 14.94 -21.11
N TYR A 674 -32.06 13.77 -21.67
CA TYR A 674 -32.37 13.53 -23.08
C TYR A 674 -33.87 13.30 -23.29
N GLY A 675 -34.63 13.35 -22.20
CA GLY A 675 -36.06 13.16 -22.25
C GLY A 675 -36.82 14.38 -22.80
N TYR A 676 -38.07 14.17 -23.10
CA TYR A 676 -39.01 15.24 -23.45
C TYR A 676 -40.34 14.99 -22.73
N ASN A 677 -41.08 16.09 -22.55
CA ASN A 677 -42.35 16.02 -21.91
C ASN A 677 -43.45 15.94 -22.98
N LEU A 678 -44.20 14.87 -22.98
CA LEU A 678 -45.32 14.64 -23.88
C LEU A 678 -46.60 14.55 -23.04
N ASP A 679 -47.53 15.48 -23.27
CA ASP A 679 -48.83 15.55 -22.57
C ASP A 679 -48.71 15.46 -21.03
N GLY A 680 -47.74 16.14 -20.42
CA GLY A 680 -47.48 16.08 -19.02
C GLY A 680 -46.76 14.83 -18.53
N THR A 681 -46.46 13.87 -19.40
CA THR A 681 -45.66 12.69 -19.10
C THR A 681 -44.22 12.88 -19.55
N PHE A 682 -43.27 12.78 -18.61
CA PHE A 682 -41.84 12.83 -18.92
C PHE A 682 -41.35 11.49 -19.46
N LEU A 683 -40.93 11.49 -20.72
CA LEU A 683 -40.35 10.31 -21.37
C LEU A 683 -38.80 10.41 -21.33
N VAL A 684 -38.16 9.41 -20.77
CA VAL A 684 -36.69 9.34 -20.75
C VAL A 684 -36.16 9.03 -22.15
N GLY A 685 -35.30 9.92 -22.67
CA GLY A 685 -34.67 9.72 -23.97
C GLY A 685 -33.58 8.64 -23.93
N ILE A 686 -33.49 7.90 -25.03
CA ILE A 686 -32.42 6.88 -25.26
C ILE A 686 -31.66 7.35 -26.50
N ARG A 687 -30.33 7.31 -26.42
CA ARG A 687 -29.45 7.62 -27.55
C ARG A 687 -28.30 6.65 -27.63
N PRO A 688 -27.64 6.52 -28.79
CA PRO A 688 -26.32 5.87 -28.85
C PRO A 688 -25.34 6.51 -27.90
N SER A 689 -24.43 5.69 -27.32
CA SER A 689 -23.35 6.21 -26.49
C SER A 689 -22.50 7.22 -27.26
N LYS A 690 -21.99 8.21 -26.57
CA LYS A 690 -21.01 9.18 -27.11
C LYS A 690 -19.64 8.55 -27.37
N THR A 691 -19.48 7.28 -27.02
CA THR A 691 -18.26 6.50 -27.29
C THR A 691 -18.48 5.62 -28.50
N LEU A 692 -17.68 5.83 -29.55
CA LEU A 692 -17.67 4.99 -30.75
C LEU A 692 -17.10 3.61 -30.38
N PRO A 693 -17.81 2.50 -30.69
CA PRO A 693 -17.31 1.16 -30.38
C PRO A 693 -16.07 0.82 -31.19
N ASN A 694 -15.10 0.15 -30.54
CA ASN A 694 -13.92 -0.38 -31.22
C ASN A 694 -13.75 -1.87 -30.90
N PRO A 695 -14.15 -2.79 -31.79
CA PRO A 695 -14.05 -4.24 -31.54
C PRO A 695 -12.60 -4.75 -31.48
N ASN A 696 -11.61 -3.95 -31.89
CA ASN A 696 -10.20 -4.32 -31.90
C ASN A 696 -9.46 -3.97 -30.60
N ILE A 697 -10.16 -3.50 -29.56
CA ILE A 697 -9.56 -3.22 -28.26
C ILE A 697 -8.95 -4.48 -27.67
N ARG A 698 -7.75 -4.32 -27.11
CA ARG A 698 -7.00 -5.33 -26.35
C ARG A 698 -6.34 -4.72 -25.12
N TRP A 699 -5.78 -5.57 -24.25
CA TRP A 699 -4.99 -5.11 -23.11
C TRP A 699 -3.66 -4.49 -23.54
N GLU A 700 -3.08 -3.71 -22.64
CA GLU A 700 -1.70 -3.23 -22.79
C GLU A 700 -0.72 -4.38 -22.58
N THR A 701 0.39 -4.39 -23.31
CA THR A 701 1.38 -5.47 -23.28
C THR A 701 2.73 -4.95 -22.83
N SER A 702 3.23 -5.44 -21.69
CA SER A 702 4.57 -5.14 -21.18
C SER A 702 5.56 -6.22 -21.61
N ARG A 703 6.67 -5.81 -22.23
CA ARG A 703 7.84 -6.65 -22.56
C ARG A 703 9.02 -6.17 -21.77
N GLN A 704 9.67 -7.07 -21.03
CA GLN A 704 10.76 -6.71 -20.15
C GLN A 704 11.96 -7.63 -20.32
N VAL A 705 13.15 -7.02 -20.25
CA VAL A 705 14.46 -7.68 -20.13
C VAL A 705 15.04 -7.30 -18.78
N ASP A 706 15.66 -8.24 -18.11
CA ASP A 706 16.31 -8.07 -16.81
C ASP A 706 17.64 -8.81 -16.79
N VAL A 707 18.69 -8.19 -16.23
CA VAL A 707 20.01 -8.79 -16.02
C VAL A 707 20.48 -8.46 -14.61
N GLY A 708 20.81 -9.48 -13.83
CA GLY A 708 21.19 -9.33 -12.44
C GLY A 708 22.44 -10.11 -12.03
N LEU A 709 23.12 -9.61 -11.03
CA LEU A 709 24.29 -10.23 -10.38
C LEU A 709 24.06 -10.29 -8.87
N ASP A 710 24.20 -11.47 -8.29
CA ASP A 710 24.15 -11.70 -6.85
C ASP A 710 25.51 -12.13 -6.32
N LEU A 711 25.97 -11.45 -5.28
CA LEU A 711 27.27 -11.68 -4.65
C LEU A 711 27.13 -11.86 -3.13
N ARG A 712 27.81 -12.88 -2.55
CA ARG A 712 27.94 -13.03 -1.10
C ARG A 712 29.40 -13.30 -0.76
N MET A 713 29.90 -12.64 0.27
CA MET A 713 31.30 -12.74 0.68
C MET A 713 31.45 -12.83 2.21
N PHE A 714 32.64 -13.20 2.67
CA PHE A 714 33.08 -13.22 4.07
C PHE A 714 32.17 -14.09 4.95
N LYS A 715 31.86 -15.33 4.53
CA LYS A 715 30.92 -16.24 5.19
C LYS A 715 29.52 -15.60 5.28
N GLU A 716 29.08 -14.94 4.18
CA GLU A 716 27.78 -14.28 4.02
C GLU A 716 27.52 -13.05 4.91
N ARG A 717 28.59 -12.48 5.46
CA ARG A 717 28.47 -11.18 6.15
C ARG A 717 28.12 -10.07 5.17
N LEU A 718 28.72 -10.07 3.98
CA LEU A 718 28.44 -9.16 2.89
C LEU A 718 27.50 -9.85 1.89
N THR A 719 26.38 -9.19 1.59
CA THR A 719 25.47 -9.50 0.48
C THR A 719 25.36 -8.28 -0.43
N PHE A 720 25.44 -8.49 -1.72
CA PHE A 720 25.29 -7.45 -2.72
C PHE A 720 24.51 -8.00 -3.91
N SER A 721 23.55 -7.21 -4.40
CA SER A 721 22.79 -7.55 -5.59
C SER A 721 22.67 -6.31 -6.47
N VAL A 722 22.78 -6.49 -7.77
CA VAL A 722 22.53 -5.44 -8.76
C VAL A 722 21.68 -5.98 -9.87
N ASP A 723 20.66 -5.23 -10.26
CA ASP A 723 19.77 -5.52 -11.38
C ASP A 723 19.72 -4.34 -12.34
N TRP A 724 19.78 -4.63 -13.62
CA TRP A 724 19.43 -3.70 -14.68
C TRP A 724 18.17 -4.20 -15.38
N TYR A 725 17.21 -3.32 -15.61
CA TYR A 725 15.97 -3.67 -16.29
C TYR A 725 15.62 -2.68 -17.40
N ASN A 726 14.92 -3.18 -18.41
CA ASN A 726 14.30 -2.39 -19.47
C ASN A 726 12.91 -2.95 -19.78
N LYS A 727 11.87 -2.15 -19.52
CA LYS A 727 10.46 -2.48 -19.68
C LYS A 727 9.80 -1.57 -20.69
N ASN A 728 9.26 -2.15 -21.75
CA ASN A 728 8.47 -1.47 -22.78
C ASN A 728 7.00 -1.88 -22.65
N THR A 729 6.11 -0.91 -22.46
CA THR A 729 4.67 -1.15 -22.44
C THR A 729 4.06 -0.59 -23.72
N HIS A 730 3.58 -1.51 -24.55
CA HIS A 730 2.96 -1.27 -25.86
C HIS A 730 1.45 -1.27 -25.74
N ASP A 731 0.80 -0.76 -26.79
CA ASP A 731 -0.66 -0.82 -26.96
C ASP A 731 -1.40 -0.12 -25.80
N LEU A 732 -0.88 1.03 -25.33
CA LEU A 732 -1.54 1.79 -24.26
C LEU A 732 -2.98 2.09 -24.65
N LEU A 733 -3.92 1.87 -23.74
CA LEU A 733 -5.33 2.17 -24.00
C LEU A 733 -5.61 3.64 -23.70
N THR A 734 -6.00 4.36 -24.72
CA THR A 734 -6.33 5.78 -24.63
C THR A 734 -7.62 6.10 -25.40
N SER A 735 -8.16 7.29 -25.14
CA SER A 735 -9.26 7.81 -25.96
C SER A 735 -8.77 8.91 -26.89
N THR A 736 -9.27 8.92 -28.12
CA THR A 736 -9.09 10.01 -29.07
C THR A 736 -10.45 10.52 -29.55
N THR A 737 -10.47 11.71 -30.15
CA THR A 737 -11.70 12.30 -30.69
C THR A 737 -12.24 11.42 -31.81
N ALA A 738 -13.52 11.11 -31.75
CA ALA A 738 -14.20 10.38 -32.81
C ALA A 738 -14.40 11.26 -34.04
N PRO A 739 -14.43 10.70 -35.28
CA PRO A 739 -14.72 11.48 -36.48
C PRO A 739 -16.08 12.18 -36.37
N GLY A 740 -16.15 13.47 -36.68
CA GLY A 740 -17.34 14.32 -36.47
C GLY A 740 -18.63 13.84 -37.16
N ASN A 741 -18.52 13.05 -38.21
CA ASN A 741 -19.67 12.47 -38.92
C ASN A 741 -20.30 11.24 -38.19
N THR A 742 -19.70 10.76 -37.11
CA THR A 742 -20.21 9.59 -36.37
C THR A 742 -21.22 9.94 -35.27
N GLY A 743 -21.30 11.21 -34.87
CA GLY A 743 -22.10 11.66 -33.74
C GLY A 743 -21.55 11.22 -32.37
N ALA A 744 -20.43 10.53 -32.33
CA ALA A 744 -19.69 10.18 -31.11
C ALA A 744 -18.68 11.28 -30.76
N GLU A 745 -18.33 11.38 -29.48
CA GLU A 745 -17.33 12.34 -29.00
C GLU A 745 -15.92 11.71 -28.98
N ARG A 746 -15.82 10.42 -28.65
CA ARG A 746 -14.55 9.72 -28.47
C ARG A 746 -14.58 8.28 -28.98
N VAL A 747 -13.39 7.74 -29.23
CA VAL A 747 -13.15 6.31 -29.48
C VAL A 747 -11.96 5.87 -28.66
N TYR A 748 -12.03 4.68 -28.07
CA TYR A 748 -10.90 4.08 -27.39
C TYR A 748 -10.05 3.29 -28.39
N VAL A 749 -8.73 3.45 -28.32
CA VAL A 749 -7.76 2.81 -29.19
C VAL A 749 -6.56 2.33 -28.41
N ASN A 750 -5.93 1.27 -28.87
CA ASN A 750 -4.63 0.84 -28.38
C ASN A 750 -3.55 1.56 -29.18
N ALA A 751 -2.87 2.53 -28.58
CA ALA A 751 -1.82 3.31 -29.21
C ALA A 751 -0.83 3.80 -28.14
N GLY A 752 0.41 4.00 -28.57
CA GLY A 752 1.46 4.52 -27.69
C GLY A 752 2.36 3.44 -27.09
N LEU A 753 3.55 3.89 -26.72
CA LEU A 753 4.63 3.10 -26.11
C LEU A 753 5.28 3.91 -24.99
N VAL A 754 5.35 3.32 -23.80
CA VAL A 754 6.11 3.88 -22.66
C VAL A 754 7.26 2.95 -22.32
N ASN A 755 8.45 3.54 -22.19
CA ASN A 755 9.65 2.85 -21.72
C ASN A 755 9.97 3.23 -20.27
N ASN A 756 10.27 2.22 -19.45
CA ASN A 756 10.89 2.37 -18.13
C ASN A 756 12.17 1.54 -18.10
N HIS A 757 13.30 2.17 -17.78
CA HIS A 757 14.54 1.46 -17.54
C HIS A 757 15.27 2.02 -16.32
N GLY A 758 16.13 1.21 -15.72
CA GLY A 758 16.87 1.63 -14.53
C GLY A 758 17.76 0.54 -13.97
N THR A 759 18.42 0.88 -12.87
CA THR A 759 19.27 -0.02 -12.09
C THR A 759 18.82 -0.06 -10.64
N GLU A 760 18.93 -1.22 -10.03
CA GLU A 760 18.60 -1.49 -8.64
C GLU A 760 19.82 -2.05 -7.94
N PHE A 761 20.12 -1.56 -6.76
CA PHE A 761 21.22 -2.01 -5.92
C PHE A 761 20.69 -2.39 -4.54
N GLU A 762 21.15 -3.52 -4.02
CA GLU A 762 20.90 -3.95 -2.65
C GLU A 762 22.23 -4.34 -2.00
N LEU A 763 22.51 -3.78 -0.83
CA LEU A 763 23.71 -4.03 -0.06
C LEU A 763 23.32 -4.44 1.37
N GLY A 764 23.86 -5.53 1.86
CA GLY A 764 23.72 -5.98 3.24
C GLY A 764 25.07 -6.30 3.86
N TRP A 765 25.27 -5.88 5.10
CA TRP A 765 26.36 -6.29 5.94
C TRP A 765 25.84 -6.69 7.32
N LYS A 766 26.26 -7.85 7.82
CA LYS A 766 25.93 -8.29 9.18
C LYS A 766 27.15 -8.94 9.84
N ASP A 767 27.39 -8.63 11.10
CA ASP A 767 28.47 -9.26 11.85
C ASP A 767 28.17 -9.26 13.36
N THR A 768 28.91 -10.08 14.11
CA THR A 768 28.78 -10.17 15.55
C THR A 768 30.20 -10.15 16.19
N ILE A 769 30.38 -9.26 17.17
CA ILE A 769 31.62 -9.08 17.92
C ILE A 769 31.33 -9.30 19.41
N GLY A 770 31.62 -10.48 19.92
CA GLY A 770 31.22 -10.89 21.27
C GLY A 770 29.67 -10.88 21.42
N ASP A 771 29.16 -10.15 22.40
CA ASP A 771 27.71 -10.00 22.63
C ASP A 771 27.05 -8.91 21.74
N PHE A 772 27.84 -8.22 20.92
CA PHE A 772 27.34 -7.11 20.09
C PHE A 772 27.15 -7.57 18.64
N SER A 773 25.91 -7.56 18.16
CA SER A 773 25.56 -7.82 16.77
C SER A 773 25.16 -6.53 16.07
N TYR A 774 25.60 -6.36 14.84
CA TYR A 774 25.20 -5.21 14.03
C TYR A 774 24.91 -5.61 12.58
N GLY A 775 24.01 -4.88 11.95
CA GLY A 775 23.63 -5.07 10.57
C GLY A 775 23.34 -3.73 9.89
N VAL A 776 23.72 -3.64 8.63
CA VAL A 776 23.44 -2.52 7.74
C VAL A 776 22.80 -3.08 6.48
N SER A 777 21.65 -2.57 6.09
CA SER A 777 21.02 -2.89 4.81
C SER A 777 20.72 -1.58 4.09
N ALA A 778 21.14 -1.48 2.82
CA ALA A 778 20.89 -0.33 1.99
C ALA A 778 20.35 -0.78 0.63
N ASN A 779 19.43 -0.01 0.08
CA ASN A 779 18.94 -0.21 -1.27
C ASN A 779 18.84 1.14 -2.01
N LEU A 780 18.98 1.07 -3.33
CA LEU A 780 18.85 2.22 -4.23
C LEU A 780 18.27 1.75 -5.55
N SER A 781 17.34 2.51 -6.11
CA SER A 781 16.71 2.21 -7.39
C SER A 781 16.59 3.48 -8.23
N THR A 782 17.09 3.45 -9.45
CA THR A 782 16.90 4.49 -10.45
C THR A 782 15.73 4.17 -11.36
N VAL A 783 15.02 5.20 -11.84
CA VAL A 783 13.93 5.07 -12.81
C VAL A 783 14.05 6.16 -13.86
N HIS A 784 14.13 5.74 -15.13
CA HIS A 784 13.99 6.64 -16.26
C HIS A 784 12.71 6.27 -17.01
N ASN A 785 11.76 7.20 -17.04
CA ASN A 785 10.47 7.04 -17.70
C ASN A 785 10.39 7.93 -18.93
N LYS A 786 9.93 7.37 -20.04
CA LYS A 786 9.77 8.13 -21.27
C LYS A 786 8.63 7.58 -22.15
N VAL A 787 7.81 8.47 -22.67
CA VAL A 787 6.87 8.17 -23.75
C VAL A 787 7.65 8.11 -25.05
N ILE A 788 7.71 6.94 -25.66
CA ILE A 788 8.45 6.70 -26.92
C ILE A 788 7.57 6.95 -28.13
N GLU A 789 6.29 6.57 -28.02
CA GLU A 789 5.27 6.81 -29.04
C GLU A 789 4.05 7.40 -28.35
N GLY A 790 3.60 8.54 -28.82
CA GLY A 790 2.39 9.20 -28.35
C GLY A 790 1.11 8.53 -28.87
N THR A 791 -0.02 8.81 -28.23
CA THR A 791 -1.33 8.29 -28.66
C THR A 791 -1.97 9.12 -29.77
N SER A 792 -1.52 10.36 -29.94
CA SER A 792 -1.87 11.30 -31.00
C SER A 792 -0.66 12.19 -31.27
N LYS A 793 -0.74 13.01 -32.34
CA LYS A 793 0.27 14.06 -32.57
C LYS A 793 0.13 15.24 -31.60
N ASP A 794 -1.05 15.37 -30.99
CA ASP A 794 -1.34 16.45 -30.07
C ASP A 794 -1.08 15.99 -28.63
N ARG A 795 -0.69 16.93 -27.78
CA ARG A 795 -0.58 16.71 -26.33
C ARG A 795 -1.92 16.28 -25.74
N VAL A 796 -1.92 15.24 -24.93
CA VAL A 796 -3.11 14.79 -24.21
C VAL A 796 -3.06 15.39 -22.81
N PRO A 797 -4.01 16.26 -22.42
CA PRO A 797 -4.07 16.79 -21.06
C PRO A 797 -4.47 15.70 -20.06
N GLY A 798 -3.86 15.75 -18.88
CA GLY A 798 -4.13 14.81 -17.79
C GLY A 798 -4.98 15.43 -16.69
N GLN A 799 -4.34 15.72 -15.56
CA GLN A 799 -5.02 16.27 -14.39
C GLN A 799 -5.23 17.79 -14.54
N LYS A 800 -6.48 18.22 -14.31
CA LYS A 800 -6.81 19.63 -14.11
C LYS A 800 -6.68 20.00 -12.65
N ILE A 801 -6.05 21.14 -12.36
CA ILE A 801 -6.14 21.77 -11.06
C ILE A 801 -7.30 22.77 -11.04
N TRP A 802 -7.95 22.86 -9.88
CA TRP A 802 -9.11 23.73 -9.61
C TRP A 802 -10.22 23.61 -10.67
N SER A 803 -10.36 22.43 -11.29
CA SER A 803 -11.32 22.08 -12.35
C SER A 803 -11.15 22.83 -13.68
N SER A 804 -10.16 23.70 -13.82
CA SER A 804 -10.03 24.59 -14.96
C SER A 804 -8.67 24.56 -15.67
N TYR A 805 -7.58 24.31 -14.96
CA TYR A 805 -6.23 24.44 -15.49
C TYR A 805 -5.57 23.07 -15.69
N ASP A 806 -5.26 22.73 -16.95
CA ASP A 806 -4.47 21.56 -17.29
C ASP A 806 -3.00 21.83 -16.94
N VAL A 807 -2.38 20.94 -16.16
CA VAL A 807 -1.00 21.09 -15.68
C VAL A 807 -0.13 19.87 -15.94
N THR A 808 -0.73 18.69 -16.17
CA THR A 808 0.01 17.48 -16.56
C THR A 808 -0.35 17.07 -17.99
N TYR A 809 0.64 16.54 -18.71
CA TYR A 809 0.48 16.17 -20.12
C TYR A 809 1.13 14.85 -20.45
N PHE A 810 0.52 14.12 -21.39
CA PHE A 810 1.07 12.93 -22.03
C PHE A 810 1.48 13.29 -23.45
N GLU A 811 2.77 13.20 -23.74
CA GLU A 811 3.35 13.60 -25.03
C GLU A 811 4.61 12.79 -25.33
N GLU A 812 4.83 12.49 -26.62
CA GLU A 812 6.02 11.82 -27.09
C GLU A 812 7.30 12.60 -26.78
N GLY A 813 8.32 11.87 -26.31
CA GLY A 813 9.62 12.47 -25.97
C GLY A 813 9.79 12.87 -24.50
N TYR A 814 8.71 12.99 -23.73
CA TYR A 814 8.68 13.42 -22.34
C TYR A 814 8.39 12.27 -21.37
N PRO A 815 8.63 12.45 -20.07
CA PRO A 815 8.14 11.54 -19.04
C PRO A 815 6.61 11.46 -19.04
N LEU A 816 6.06 10.33 -18.59
CA LEU A 816 4.61 10.14 -18.47
C LEU A 816 4.01 11.18 -17.53
N TRP A 817 3.00 11.92 -18.01
CA TRP A 817 2.30 12.95 -17.24
C TRP A 817 3.22 14.03 -16.65
N TYR A 818 4.14 14.55 -17.47
CA TYR A 818 5.04 15.63 -17.07
C TYR A 818 4.30 16.92 -16.75
N LEU A 819 4.90 17.76 -15.91
CA LEU A 819 4.38 19.08 -15.55
C LEU A 819 4.72 20.10 -16.65
N ARG A 820 3.71 20.85 -17.09
CA ARG A 820 3.83 21.91 -18.08
C ARG A 820 3.12 23.15 -17.57
N THR A 821 3.89 24.22 -17.36
CA THR A 821 3.42 25.47 -16.76
C THR A 821 4.00 26.68 -17.51
N PHE A 822 3.51 27.88 -17.19
CA PHE A 822 4.19 29.10 -17.63
C PHE A 822 5.59 29.18 -17.03
N VAL A 823 6.55 29.75 -17.76
CA VAL A 823 7.92 29.90 -17.31
C VAL A 823 8.24 31.38 -17.10
N VAL A 824 8.51 31.78 -15.87
CA VAL A 824 9.01 33.11 -15.56
C VAL A 824 10.48 33.16 -15.97
N ASP A 825 10.83 34.06 -16.91
CA ASP A 825 12.17 34.30 -17.36
C ASP A 825 12.96 35.05 -16.29
N HIS A 826 12.43 36.18 -15.84
CA HIS A 826 12.99 37.00 -14.77
C HIS A 826 11.90 37.82 -14.07
N ILE A 827 12.28 38.43 -12.96
CA ILE A 827 11.44 39.39 -12.25
C ILE A 827 11.99 40.77 -12.58
N ASP A 828 11.18 41.67 -13.14
CA ASP A 828 11.60 43.04 -13.45
C ASP A 828 12.00 43.78 -12.16
N PRO A 829 13.26 44.19 -11.99
CA PRO A 829 13.70 44.82 -10.75
C PRO A 829 13.08 46.19 -10.50
N ALA A 830 12.53 46.85 -11.51
CA ALA A 830 11.92 48.17 -11.37
C ALA A 830 10.47 48.09 -10.88
N THR A 831 9.72 47.10 -11.35
CA THR A 831 8.27 46.96 -11.09
C THR A 831 7.94 45.78 -10.20
N GLY A 832 8.82 44.77 -10.10
CA GLY A 832 8.59 43.49 -9.44
C GLY A 832 7.73 42.54 -10.22
N ALA A 833 7.28 42.87 -11.43
CA ALA A 833 6.44 42.02 -12.25
C ALA A 833 7.19 40.78 -12.75
N ALA A 834 6.50 39.65 -12.81
CA ALA A 834 7.01 38.48 -13.50
C ALA A 834 6.98 38.69 -15.01
N VAL A 835 8.12 38.47 -15.67
CA VAL A 835 8.23 38.47 -17.13
C VAL A 835 8.24 37.00 -17.58
N TYR A 836 7.28 36.63 -18.39
CA TYR A 836 7.09 35.25 -18.86
C TYR A 836 7.82 35.05 -20.20
N LYS A 837 8.29 33.82 -20.42
CA LYS A 837 8.82 33.42 -21.72
C LYS A 837 7.70 33.27 -22.72
N ASP A 838 7.85 33.91 -23.86
CA ASP A 838 7.07 33.76 -25.08
C ASP A 838 7.78 32.67 -25.92
N PHE A 839 7.23 31.46 -25.94
CA PHE A 839 7.88 30.32 -26.60
C PHE A 839 7.51 30.22 -28.09
N ASP A 840 6.36 30.70 -28.51
CA ASP A 840 5.96 30.71 -29.92
C ASP A 840 6.31 31.99 -30.65
N GLY A 841 6.69 33.07 -29.91
CA GLY A 841 7.23 34.33 -30.43
C GLY A 841 6.17 35.23 -31.04
N ASP A 842 4.90 35.09 -30.65
CA ASP A 842 3.78 35.86 -31.17
C ASP A 842 3.58 37.22 -30.45
N GLY A 843 4.26 37.44 -29.33
CA GLY A 843 4.22 38.64 -28.50
C GLY A 843 3.08 38.64 -27.46
N GLU A 844 2.29 37.58 -27.36
CA GLU A 844 1.23 37.43 -26.38
C GLU A 844 1.47 36.17 -25.53
N ILE A 845 1.30 36.26 -24.22
CA ILE A 845 1.43 35.09 -23.33
C ILE A 845 0.11 34.31 -23.29
N THR A 846 0.13 33.11 -23.84
CA THR A 846 -1.04 32.23 -23.99
C THR A 846 -0.78 30.83 -23.40
N ALA A 847 -1.74 29.90 -23.54
CA ALA A 847 -1.56 28.52 -23.10
C ALA A 847 -0.43 27.77 -23.87
N GLU A 848 -0.08 28.27 -25.08
CA GLU A 848 0.99 27.66 -25.88
C GLU A 848 2.37 27.98 -25.33
N ASP A 849 2.52 29.09 -24.58
CA ASP A 849 3.76 29.52 -23.91
C ASP A 849 4.09 28.75 -22.63
N ARG A 850 3.31 27.74 -22.31
CA ARG A 850 3.70 26.79 -21.26
C ARG A 850 4.74 25.83 -21.80
N ASP A 851 5.69 25.45 -20.92
CA ASP A 851 6.73 24.49 -21.27
C ASP A 851 6.97 23.47 -20.18
N PHE A 852 7.79 22.45 -20.49
CA PHE A 852 8.23 21.43 -19.57
C PHE A 852 8.96 22.05 -18.36
N VAL A 853 8.48 21.78 -17.16
CA VAL A 853 9.07 22.26 -15.91
C VAL A 853 9.47 21.13 -14.96
N GLY A 854 9.29 19.88 -15.37
CA GLY A 854 9.66 18.72 -14.61
C GLY A 854 8.61 17.61 -14.64
N SER A 855 8.79 16.64 -13.78
CA SER A 855 7.92 15.47 -13.62
C SER A 855 7.83 15.09 -12.14
N GLY A 856 6.67 14.63 -11.71
CA GLY A 856 6.51 14.08 -10.37
C GLY A 856 7.17 12.69 -10.17
N ILE A 857 7.80 12.12 -11.19
CA ILE A 857 8.52 10.83 -11.11
C ILE A 857 9.93 11.10 -10.60
N PRO A 858 10.36 10.49 -9.47
CA PRO A 858 11.71 10.69 -8.95
C PRO A 858 12.77 10.02 -9.83
N ASP A 859 13.99 10.59 -9.85
CA ASP A 859 15.16 10.00 -10.53
C ASP A 859 15.60 8.71 -9.83
N PHE A 860 15.62 8.72 -8.49
CA PHE A 860 15.92 7.53 -7.70
C PHE A 860 15.28 7.55 -6.31
N THR A 861 15.04 6.34 -5.81
CA THR A 861 14.57 6.10 -4.44
C THR A 861 15.60 5.26 -3.69
N TYR A 862 15.69 5.44 -2.38
CA TYR A 862 16.66 4.74 -1.55
C TYR A 862 16.15 4.46 -0.14
N GLY A 863 16.72 3.41 0.47
CA GLY A 863 16.43 3.01 1.84
C GLY A 863 17.70 2.61 2.58
N LEU A 864 17.74 2.87 3.88
CA LEU A 864 18.83 2.48 4.76
C LEU A 864 18.27 1.94 6.08
N THR A 865 18.65 0.73 6.46
CA THR A 865 18.30 0.13 7.73
C THR A 865 19.57 -0.19 8.52
N LEU A 866 19.63 0.25 9.77
CA LEU A 866 20.68 -0.05 10.72
C LEU A 866 20.07 -0.85 11.87
N ASN A 867 20.63 -1.99 12.19
CA ASN A 867 20.22 -2.86 13.27
C ASN A 867 21.39 -3.10 14.22
N PHE A 868 21.15 -2.96 15.52
CA PHE A 868 22.13 -3.22 16.57
C PHE A 868 21.48 -4.02 17.68
N ALA A 869 22.19 -5.03 18.22
CA ALA A 869 21.74 -5.80 19.36
C ALA A 869 22.88 -6.02 20.37
N TRP A 870 22.58 -5.84 21.66
CA TRP A 870 23.56 -6.04 22.74
C TRP A 870 22.89 -6.40 24.07
N LYS A 871 23.15 -7.58 24.58
CA LYS A 871 22.70 -8.05 25.91
C LYS A 871 21.20 -7.82 26.17
N GLY A 872 20.37 -8.15 25.19
CA GLY A 872 18.92 -8.02 25.27
C GLY A 872 18.37 -6.65 24.82
N PHE A 873 19.22 -5.63 24.60
CA PHE A 873 18.85 -4.39 23.92
C PHE A 873 18.90 -4.60 22.41
N ASP A 874 17.96 -4.04 21.70
CA ASP A 874 17.94 -3.93 20.24
C ASP A 874 17.63 -2.49 19.83
N LEU A 875 18.36 -1.98 18.84
CA LEU A 875 18.13 -0.67 18.24
C LEU A 875 18.01 -0.84 16.73
N MET A 876 16.94 -0.33 16.17
CA MET A 876 16.74 -0.25 14.73
C MET A 876 16.55 1.21 14.29
N VAL A 877 17.23 1.59 13.21
CA VAL A 877 17.01 2.87 12.54
C VAL A 877 16.73 2.60 11.07
N LEU A 878 15.58 3.08 10.60
CA LEU A 878 15.16 2.98 9.20
C LEU A 878 15.02 4.38 8.61
N GLY A 879 15.71 4.64 7.51
CA GLY A 879 15.56 5.83 6.69
C GLY A 879 15.09 5.45 5.28
N ALA A 880 14.28 6.31 4.68
CA ALA A 880 13.86 6.19 3.30
C ALA A 880 13.79 7.57 2.64
N GLY A 881 14.12 7.64 1.36
CA GLY A 881 14.11 8.88 0.64
C GLY A 881 13.83 8.73 -0.85
N SER A 882 13.52 9.86 -1.45
CA SER A 882 13.33 10.04 -2.89
C SER A 882 14.14 11.26 -3.31
N GLN A 883 14.78 11.18 -4.44
CA GLN A 883 15.56 12.27 -5.00
C GLN A 883 15.12 12.54 -6.43
N GLY A 884 15.06 13.84 -6.80
CA GLY A 884 14.47 14.28 -8.05
C GLY A 884 12.93 14.24 -8.00
N GLY A 885 12.35 14.63 -9.11
CA GLY A 885 10.92 14.86 -9.20
C GLY A 885 10.51 16.23 -8.70
N GLU A 886 9.45 16.76 -9.27
CA GLU A 886 8.91 18.09 -8.98
C GLU A 886 7.49 18.00 -8.43
N LEU A 887 7.15 18.97 -7.57
CA LEU A 887 5.86 19.09 -6.92
C LEU A 887 5.29 20.50 -7.13
N LEU A 888 4.16 20.57 -7.83
CA LEU A 888 3.40 21.82 -8.01
C LEU A 888 2.56 22.10 -6.76
N TYR A 889 2.80 23.23 -6.12
CA TYR A 889 2.00 23.72 -4.99
C TYR A 889 0.66 24.27 -5.50
N ALA A 890 -0.40 23.50 -5.39
CA ALA A 890 -1.76 23.81 -5.86
C ALA A 890 -2.76 24.11 -4.72
N VAL A 891 -2.28 24.31 -3.50
CA VAL A 891 -3.12 24.58 -2.32
C VAL A 891 -3.83 25.93 -2.45
N THR A 892 -3.18 26.96 -2.98
CA THR A 892 -3.77 28.27 -3.23
C THR A 892 -4.25 28.37 -4.67
N ARG A 893 -5.54 28.72 -4.88
CA ARG A 893 -6.19 28.75 -6.22
C ARG A 893 -5.81 30.00 -7.01
N ALA A 894 -5.75 29.85 -8.34
CA ALA A 894 -5.51 30.98 -9.24
C ALA A 894 -6.70 31.92 -9.37
N ASP A 895 -7.91 31.41 -9.23
CA ASP A 895 -9.18 32.16 -9.35
C ASP A 895 -9.75 32.64 -8.00
N ALA A 896 -9.05 32.39 -6.89
CA ALA A 896 -9.43 32.76 -5.54
C ALA A 896 -8.33 33.64 -4.92
N LEU A 897 -8.35 34.92 -5.30
CA LEU A 897 -7.20 35.83 -5.12
C LEU A 897 -6.94 36.19 -3.65
N GLN A 898 -7.99 36.21 -2.81
CA GLN A 898 -7.89 36.58 -1.41
C GLN A 898 -7.66 35.38 -0.45
N GLN A 899 -7.39 34.19 -0.97
CA GLN A 899 -7.00 33.05 -0.12
C GLN A 899 -5.64 33.30 0.57
N ASN A 900 -5.51 32.87 1.83
CA ASN A 900 -4.23 32.89 2.53
C ASN A 900 -3.21 32.00 1.78
N THR A 901 -1.92 32.24 2.00
CA THR A 901 -0.85 31.57 1.26
C THR A 901 0.40 31.37 2.13
N LEU A 902 1.37 30.62 1.61
CA LEU A 902 2.65 30.43 2.29
C LEU A 902 3.35 31.77 2.53
N ARG A 903 3.89 31.91 3.73
CA ARG A 903 4.59 33.12 4.17
C ARG A 903 5.77 33.52 3.27
N CYS A 904 6.45 32.53 2.68
CA CYS A 904 7.56 32.79 1.76
C CYS A 904 7.14 33.60 0.51
N PHE A 905 5.89 33.49 0.04
CA PHE A 905 5.39 34.28 -1.09
C PHE A 905 5.16 35.76 -0.80
N TYR A 906 5.32 36.15 0.46
CA TYR A 906 5.31 37.55 0.89
C TYR A 906 6.69 38.03 1.32
N VAL A 907 7.33 37.27 2.23
CA VAL A 907 8.60 37.74 2.83
C VAL A 907 9.79 37.65 1.85
N ASP A 908 9.76 36.65 0.95
CA ASP A 908 10.79 36.47 -0.09
C ASP A 908 10.36 37.07 -1.44
N ALA A 909 9.26 37.84 -1.48
CA ALA A 909 8.82 38.52 -2.69
C ALA A 909 9.47 39.90 -2.85
N TRP A 910 9.51 40.36 -4.08
CA TRP A 910 9.85 41.77 -4.40
C TRP A 910 8.79 42.71 -3.78
N GLN A 911 9.22 43.70 -3.04
CA GLN A 911 8.34 44.68 -2.37
C GLN A 911 8.56 46.11 -2.81
N SER A 912 9.75 46.42 -3.28
CA SER A 912 10.10 47.78 -3.75
C SER A 912 11.32 47.71 -4.69
N PRO A 913 11.59 48.76 -5.48
CA PRO A 913 12.81 48.84 -6.32
C PRO A 913 14.13 48.75 -5.57
N SER A 914 14.12 48.91 -4.26
CA SER A 914 15.30 48.73 -3.39
C SER A 914 15.39 47.30 -2.82
N SER A 915 14.45 46.42 -3.09
CA SER A 915 14.48 45.02 -2.63
C SER A 915 15.65 44.27 -3.27
N THR A 916 16.33 43.46 -2.47
CA THR A 916 17.44 42.59 -2.92
C THR A 916 17.22 41.18 -2.40
N GLY A 917 17.67 40.17 -3.16
CA GLY A 917 17.62 38.77 -2.74
C GLY A 917 16.20 38.13 -2.77
N TYR A 918 15.24 38.82 -3.39
CA TYR A 918 13.90 38.26 -3.58
C TYR A 918 13.90 37.02 -4.49
N LYS A 919 13.01 36.10 -4.23
CA LYS A 919 12.82 34.84 -5.01
C LYS A 919 11.54 34.88 -5.82
N TYR A 920 10.56 35.64 -5.37
CA TYR A 920 9.22 35.69 -5.96
C TYR A 920 8.91 37.10 -6.48
N PRO A 921 8.08 37.19 -7.53
CA PRO A 921 7.62 38.48 -8.04
C PRO A 921 6.77 39.22 -7.01
N LYS A 922 6.54 40.50 -7.24
CA LYS A 922 5.53 41.26 -6.52
C LYS A 922 4.19 40.54 -6.67
N PRO A 923 3.48 40.25 -5.59
CA PRO A 923 2.08 39.75 -5.70
C PRO A 923 1.25 40.74 -6.52
N ASP A 924 0.54 40.23 -7.53
CA ASP A 924 -0.32 41.06 -8.40
C ASP A 924 -1.60 40.29 -8.74
N VAL A 925 -2.75 40.90 -8.42
CA VAL A 925 -4.09 40.34 -8.73
C VAL A 925 -4.33 40.19 -10.24
N ASN A 926 -3.66 40.99 -11.07
CA ASN A 926 -3.79 40.95 -12.52
C ASN A 926 -2.89 39.91 -13.18
N ASP A 927 -1.93 39.37 -12.46
CA ASP A 927 -1.09 38.29 -12.97
C ASP A 927 -1.83 36.95 -12.93
N LYS A 928 -2.43 36.57 -14.05
CA LYS A 928 -3.20 35.34 -14.23
C LYS A 928 -2.34 34.08 -14.32
N PHE A 929 -1.03 34.22 -14.54
CA PHE A 929 -0.12 33.12 -14.86
C PHE A 929 0.72 32.65 -13.67
N TYR A 930 1.00 33.53 -12.72
CA TYR A 930 1.91 33.26 -11.60
C TYR A 930 1.58 31.98 -10.82
N ARG A 931 0.30 31.75 -10.50
CA ARG A 931 -0.13 30.57 -9.71
C ARG A 931 -0.09 29.26 -10.48
N THR A 932 0.09 29.31 -11.78
CA THR A 932 0.29 28.19 -12.70
C THR A 932 1.64 28.27 -13.40
N SER A 933 2.65 28.89 -12.77
CA SER A 933 4.01 29.03 -13.29
C SER A 933 5.02 28.13 -12.58
N ASN A 934 6.23 28.05 -13.15
CA ASN A 934 7.37 27.36 -12.57
C ASN A 934 7.77 27.89 -11.17
N MET A 935 7.34 29.10 -10.81
CA MET A 935 7.56 29.67 -9.46
C MET A 935 6.79 28.94 -8.35
N ARG A 936 5.85 28.07 -8.70
CA ARG A 936 5.08 27.22 -7.79
C ARG A 936 5.49 25.74 -7.87
N VAL A 937 6.51 25.44 -8.67
CA VAL A 937 7.06 24.09 -8.83
C VAL A 937 8.33 23.97 -8.00
N TYR A 938 8.39 22.99 -7.16
CA TYR A 938 9.46 22.75 -6.19
C TYR A 938 10.08 21.38 -6.36
N ASP A 939 11.36 21.26 -6.00
CA ASP A 939 12.06 20.00 -5.84
C ASP A 939 11.34 19.16 -4.75
N ALA A 940 10.83 17.99 -5.13
CA ALA A 940 10.13 17.05 -4.27
C ALA A 940 11.06 16.11 -3.50
N SER A 941 12.36 16.32 -3.59
CA SER A 941 13.37 15.48 -2.91
C SER A 941 13.21 15.52 -1.39
N PHE A 942 13.30 14.35 -0.78
CA PHE A 942 13.30 14.24 0.67
C PHE A 942 14.11 13.05 1.16
N PHE A 943 14.51 13.11 2.43
CA PHE A 943 14.92 11.97 3.24
C PHE A 943 14.17 11.99 4.57
N LYS A 944 13.53 10.88 4.91
CA LYS A 944 12.82 10.70 6.19
C LYS A 944 13.44 9.61 7.03
N ILE A 945 13.63 9.86 8.31
CA ILE A 945 13.87 8.80 9.28
C ILE A 945 12.51 8.20 9.64
N LYS A 946 12.22 7.07 9.01
CA LYS A 946 10.93 6.38 9.10
C LYS A 946 10.71 5.68 10.44
N GLN A 947 11.80 5.26 11.09
CA GLN A 947 11.72 4.62 12.41
C GLN A 947 13.05 4.71 13.15
N ILE A 948 13.00 5.03 14.44
CA ILE A 948 14.08 4.81 15.42
C ILE A 948 13.43 4.04 16.56
N GLN A 949 13.76 2.75 16.69
CA GLN A 949 13.17 1.89 17.71
C GLN A 949 14.23 1.34 18.63
N LEU A 950 14.03 1.50 19.93
CA LEU A 950 14.84 0.91 21.00
C LEU A 950 13.99 -0.10 21.77
N GLY A 951 14.39 -1.36 21.78
CA GLY A 951 13.77 -2.45 22.50
C GLY A 951 14.66 -3.04 23.59
N TYR A 952 14.02 -3.68 24.55
CA TYR A 952 14.69 -4.48 25.55
C TYR A 952 13.94 -5.78 25.83
N THR A 953 14.58 -6.90 25.61
CA THR A 953 14.06 -8.23 25.91
C THR A 953 14.58 -8.67 27.26
N LEU A 954 13.67 -8.95 28.19
CA LEU A 954 14.02 -9.36 29.54
C LEU A 954 14.72 -10.73 29.54
N PRO A 955 15.76 -10.90 30.39
CA PRO A 955 16.45 -12.19 30.54
C PRO A 955 15.48 -13.33 30.90
N ARG A 956 15.61 -14.46 30.24
CA ARG A 956 14.73 -15.64 30.44
C ARG A 956 14.56 -16.06 31.91
N LYS A 957 15.65 -15.94 32.74
CA LYS A 957 15.60 -16.26 34.19
C LYS A 957 14.59 -15.41 34.95
N LEU A 958 14.30 -14.18 34.49
CA LEU A 958 13.35 -13.28 35.14
C LEU A 958 11.92 -13.60 34.68
N VAL A 959 11.69 -13.77 33.40
CA VAL A 959 10.37 -14.01 32.83
C VAL A 959 9.78 -15.37 33.21
N LYS A 960 10.61 -16.39 33.38
CA LYS A 960 10.21 -17.71 33.94
C LYS A 960 9.50 -17.60 35.30
N LYS A 961 9.90 -16.64 36.15
CA LYS A 961 9.29 -16.47 37.49
C LYS A 961 7.83 -16.02 37.40
N ILE A 962 7.41 -15.45 36.29
CA ILE A 962 6.05 -14.95 36.02
C ILE A 962 5.34 -15.79 34.94
N ALA A 963 5.80 -17.05 34.72
CA ALA A 963 5.24 -18.02 33.78
C ALA A 963 5.22 -17.53 32.30
N MET A 964 6.16 -16.67 31.91
CA MET A 964 6.33 -16.18 30.53
C MET A 964 7.56 -16.83 29.88
N SER A 965 7.49 -17.05 28.57
CA SER A 965 8.62 -17.52 27.75
C SER A 965 9.47 -16.35 27.24
N SER A 966 8.82 -15.18 26.96
CA SER A 966 9.49 -13.97 26.50
C SER A 966 8.67 -12.73 26.92
N LEU A 967 9.38 -11.64 27.22
CA LEU A 967 8.81 -10.31 27.44
C LEU A 967 9.77 -9.28 26.83
N ARG A 968 9.32 -8.55 25.81
CA ARG A 968 10.04 -7.43 25.20
C ARG A 968 9.20 -6.16 25.35
N ALA A 969 9.83 -5.08 25.79
CA ALA A 969 9.24 -3.74 25.76
C ALA A 969 10.08 -2.85 24.82
N TYR A 970 9.43 -1.92 24.12
CA TYR A 970 10.10 -1.02 23.20
C TYR A 970 9.45 0.35 23.13
N VAL A 971 10.26 1.33 22.70
CA VAL A 971 9.81 2.66 22.31
C VAL A 971 10.27 2.95 20.90
N SER A 972 9.45 3.61 20.10
CA SER A 972 9.77 3.98 18.72
C SER A 972 9.36 5.41 18.41
N LEU A 973 10.18 6.08 17.61
CA LEU A 973 9.90 7.36 16.97
C LEU A 973 9.71 7.07 15.47
N ASP A 974 8.48 7.20 14.97
CA ASP A 974 8.17 6.94 13.57
C ASP A 974 7.84 8.26 12.86
N ASP A 975 8.46 8.49 11.68
CA ASP A 975 8.29 9.69 10.83
C ASP A 975 8.60 11.04 11.56
N TRP A 976 9.55 11.06 12.49
CA TRP A 976 9.89 12.26 13.29
C TRP A 976 10.76 13.28 12.57
N PHE A 977 11.62 12.83 11.66
CA PHE A 977 12.61 13.70 11.02
C PHE A 977 12.45 13.62 9.51
N THR A 978 12.09 14.77 8.92
CA THR A 978 11.98 14.96 7.47
C THR A 978 12.97 16.01 7.04
N PHE A 979 13.82 15.68 6.09
CA PHE A 979 14.79 16.59 5.47
C PHE A 979 14.34 16.86 4.04
N THR A 980 13.86 18.07 3.76
CA THR A 980 13.36 18.50 2.46
C THR A 980 13.50 20.01 2.29
N LYS A 981 13.45 20.49 1.05
CA LYS A 981 13.37 21.91 0.71
C LYS A 981 11.95 22.34 0.33
N TYR A 982 11.01 21.41 0.29
CA TYR A 982 9.63 21.68 -0.04
C TYR A 982 8.96 22.53 1.06
N PRO A 983 8.33 23.67 0.73
CA PRO A 983 7.76 24.59 1.73
C PRO A 983 6.34 24.21 2.17
N GLY A 984 5.69 23.23 1.49
CA GLY A 984 4.32 22.78 1.79
C GLY A 984 4.27 21.77 2.94
N LEU A 985 3.19 20.98 3.01
CA LEU A 985 2.94 20.04 4.12
C LEU A 985 3.91 18.86 4.13
N ASP A 986 3.91 18.07 3.07
CA ASP A 986 4.66 16.81 3.03
C ASP A 986 5.02 16.46 1.58
N PRO A 987 6.32 16.38 1.23
CA PRO A 987 6.74 16.06 -0.14
C PRO A 987 6.42 14.61 -0.54
N GLU A 988 6.11 13.74 0.41
CA GLU A 988 5.79 12.34 0.16
C GLU A 988 4.32 12.14 -0.25
N THR A 989 3.41 13.02 0.20
CA THR A 989 2.00 12.94 -0.17
C THR A 989 1.77 13.59 -1.54
N SER A 990 1.04 12.89 -2.40
CA SER A 990 0.69 13.37 -3.74
C SER A 990 -0.78 13.06 -4.03
N HIS A 991 -1.42 13.91 -4.80
CA HIS A 991 -2.82 13.73 -5.22
C HIS A 991 -3.06 12.46 -6.05
N ALA A 992 -2.04 11.93 -6.67
CA ALA A 992 -2.16 10.85 -7.65
C ALA A 992 -2.64 9.50 -7.10
N GLY A 993 -2.26 9.14 -5.89
CA GLY A 993 -2.43 7.75 -5.45
C GLY A 993 -1.80 6.76 -6.45
N SER A 994 -2.62 5.87 -7.02
CA SER A 994 -2.18 4.90 -8.04
C SER A 994 -2.24 5.44 -9.48
N SER A 995 -2.73 6.66 -9.70
CA SER A 995 -2.84 7.30 -11.02
C SER A 995 -1.66 8.24 -11.26
N ALA A 996 -0.94 8.04 -12.37
CA ALA A 996 0.20 8.88 -12.71
C ALA A 996 -0.20 10.32 -13.09
N SER A 997 -1.42 10.56 -13.57
CA SER A 997 -1.84 11.87 -14.11
C SER A 997 -1.90 13.00 -13.09
N GLY A 998 -2.03 12.69 -11.81
CA GLY A 998 -1.99 13.67 -10.72
C GLY A 998 -0.69 13.63 -9.91
N LEU A 999 0.32 12.88 -10.34
CA LEU A 999 1.62 12.84 -9.67
C LEU A 999 2.31 14.21 -9.75
N GLY A 1000 2.97 14.62 -8.67
CA GLY A 1000 3.61 15.92 -8.60
C GLY A 1000 2.66 17.10 -8.40
N ILE A 1001 1.45 16.88 -7.87
CA ILE A 1001 0.49 17.94 -7.52
C ILE A 1001 0.17 17.85 -6.01
N ASP A 1002 0.42 18.94 -5.29
CA ASP A 1002 0.02 19.09 -3.88
C ASP A 1002 -1.24 19.93 -3.76
N TYR A 1003 -2.33 19.31 -3.29
CA TYR A 1003 -3.60 19.93 -2.95
C TYR A 1003 -3.81 20.16 -1.45
N GLY A 1004 -2.80 19.95 -0.61
CA GLY A 1004 -2.95 19.95 0.84
C GLY A 1004 -3.63 18.68 1.32
N SER A 1005 -3.16 17.53 0.90
CA SER A 1005 -3.62 16.22 1.36
C SER A 1005 -3.34 16.04 2.86
N TYR A 1006 -4.07 15.15 3.52
CA TYR A 1006 -3.83 14.81 4.91
C TYR A 1006 -2.39 14.28 5.09
N PRO A 1007 -1.53 14.94 5.89
CA PRO A 1007 -0.10 14.60 5.97
C PRO A 1007 0.16 13.34 6.79
N ILE A 1008 1.33 12.74 6.59
CA ILE A 1008 1.79 11.64 7.44
C ILE A 1008 2.16 12.22 8.82
N SER A 1009 1.59 11.64 9.88
CA SER A 1009 1.83 12.06 11.25
C SER A 1009 3.16 11.51 11.78
N LYS A 1010 3.90 12.32 12.55
CA LYS A 1010 4.98 11.80 13.41
C LYS A 1010 4.39 11.07 14.61
N LYS A 1011 5.02 9.96 15.01
CA LYS A 1011 4.44 9.05 16.00
C LYS A 1011 5.46 8.69 17.07
N LEU A 1012 5.02 8.78 18.35
CA LEU A 1012 5.72 8.21 19.49
C LEU A 1012 5.00 6.93 19.89
N VAL A 1013 5.69 5.82 19.85
CA VAL A 1013 5.13 4.48 19.99
C VAL A 1013 5.69 3.80 21.23
N PHE A 1014 4.82 3.19 22.03
CA PHE A 1014 5.17 2.32 23.15
C PHE A 1014 4.60 0.93 22.88
N GLY A 1015 5.41 -0.09 22.99
CA GLY A 1015 4.95 -1.45 22.74
C GLY A 1015 5.48 -2.47 23.74
N VAL A 1016 4.69 -3.55 23.91
CA VAL A 1016 5.03 -4.69 24.75
C VAL A 1016 4.63 -5.97 24.03
N ASN A 1017 5.59 -6.89 23.86
CA ASN A 1017 5.37 -8.21 23.27
C ASN A 1017 5.60 -9.27 24.35
N VAL A 1018 4.60 -10.10 24.58
CA VAL A 1018 4.61 -11.17 25.61
C VAL A 1018 4.36 -12.51 24.93
N SER A 1019 5.10 -13.53 25.34
CA SER A 1019 4.83 -14.92 24.94
C SER A 1019 4.81 -15.82 26.20
N PHE A 1020 3.90 -16.80 26.18
CA PHE A 1020 3.70 -17.77 27.24
C PHE A 1020 4.09 -19.19 26.79
#